data_fb2891137046982e5ec6b8db77e77106
#
_entry.id   fb2891137046982e5ec6b8db77e77106
#
_cell.length_a   1.000
_cell.length_b   1.000
_cell.length_c   1.000
_cell.angle_alpha   90.00
_cell.angle_beta   90.00
_cell.angle_gamma   90.00
#
_symmetry.space_group_name_H-M   'P 1'
#
loop_
_entity.id
_entity.type
_entity.pdbx_description
1 polymer ?
#
loop_
_entity_poly.entity_id
_entity_poly.type
_entity_poly.pdbx_seq_one_letter_code
_entity_poly.pdbx_strand_id
1 'polypeptide(L)'
;MPDLFFSEYVEGSSNNKALEIYNSTGAAIDLAAENYVVQMYFNGGTTAGLTINLTGTVANGDVFVLGQSSASSTILAQTDQTNGAGWFNGDDAIVIRKGGASGTIVDAIGQIGFDPGSEWGSGLTSTADNTLRRKSNVVAGDTNSTDTFDPSLQWEGFATDTFNDLGSYTVNPTPALSLMVSPTTFSEAAGATAATGTVTRTGDLTSPVTVNLLSSDTTEATVAASVTIAANEASATFSIGAVDDAVVDGSQTVTVTASATDYTNGATSVTVTDDDAMAGTIHIHDIQGASHDSPFKAQTVARVPGIVTAVRSNGFYIQDPNPDNNDATSEGIFVFRGSGSKPTVGDSILVTGRVDEFRSSNRPNDLTLTQINASVSGSSFTVLSSGNALPDAIVIGEGGRIPPNQIIEDDSFSSFDPAQDGIDFYESLEGMRVQVNNAVAVSPTSDFGEIAILADNGANAGTRTSRGGILVQPGDFNPERIIIDDVIIDGEPQVNVGAQFNGAITGVIDYSFSNYKLLNTAPLPTATGGVTREETNLTASADQLTVASFNVENLDPGDNSTKFSSLAQLIVNNLKSPDIISLEEVQDNNGPVNDSVVDANLTYQTLINAIAAAGGLTYEYRQVNPVDDQDGGEPGGNIRVGFLFNPDRVDFVDTPGSSPSRLIDTDLSNGDAFANSRKPLVGEFLFNGNQVYVIGNHFNSKGGDQPLFGQNQPPILSSEAQRLQQAQIVNNFVDSLLEVNPNANIVVAGDLNDFQFSKPLETLKGGVLTNLIDTLPLNEQYTYNFEGNAQALDHILVSDNLLNNAAAQVDVVHVNSEFTDQVSDHDPLVSRFTLSSSVTVINGGNGTDALNGTLGRDELNGGNGKDTLSGSYGKDTLNGGNGDDILLGQVSNDILVGGNGDDLLNGGQGKDTLTGCQGSDRFVLAVGTGSDTITDFKDGEDLLALSDTLSFGQLTIAQGTDANAANTLISLTSSNELLAILNGVNALNITIANFVTI
;
A
#
# COMPACT_ATOMS: atom_id res chain seq x y z
N MET A 1 -1.63 -16.51 22.52
CA MET A 1 -0.99 -17.22 23.64
C MET A 1 -1.40 -16.51 24.92
N PRO A 2 -1.48 -17.18 26.08
CA PRO A 2 -1.76 -16.46 27.32
C PRO A 2 -0.69 -15.39 27.55
N ASP A 3 -1.08 -14.21 28.03
CA ASP A 3 -0.23 -13.08 28.36
C ASP A 3 -0.52 -12.61 29.78
N LEU A 4 0.06 -11.52 30.23
CA LEU A 4 -0.25 -10.92 31.54
C LEU A 4 -1.69 -10.40 31.54
N PHE A 5 -2.36 -10.49 32.72
CA PHE A 5 -3.68 -9.91 32.89
C PHE A 5 -3.91 -9.42 34.32
N PHE A 6 -4.85 -8.51 34.52
CA PHE A 6 -5.23 -8.04 35.84
C PHE A 6 -5.93 -9.15 36.62
N SER A 7 -5.40 -9.50 37.78
CA SER A 7 -5.99 -10.46 38.74
C SER A 7 -6.78 -9.78 39.84
N GLU A 8 -6.34 -8.59 40.30
CA GLU A 8 -7.10 -7.80 41.29
C GLU A 8 -7.05 -6.31 40.92
N TYR A 9 -8.19 -5.64 41.08
CA TYR A 9 -8.37 -4.20 40.90
C TYR A 9 -8.88 -3.64 42.23
N VAL A 10 -8.14 -2.74 42.82
CA VAL A 10 -8.49 -2.12 44.10
C VAL A 10 -8.77 -0.65 43.88
N GLU A 11 -10.02 -0.24 44.08
CA GLU A 11 -10.37 1.13 44.30
C GLU A 11 -10.94 1.27 45.72
N GLY A 12 -10.01 1.43 46.66
CA GLY A 12 -10.35 1.65 48.07
C GLY A 12 -10.49 3.13 48.38
N SER A 13 -10.74 3.40 49.69
CA SER A 13 -10.93 4.76 50.17
C SER A 13 -9.71 5.65 49.93
N SER A 14 -9.89 6.87 49.41
CA SER A 14 -8.85 7.88 49.17
C SER A 14 -7.77 7.38 48.19
N ASN A 15 -6.52 7.21 48.65
CA ASN A 15 -5.39 6.76 47.86
C ASN A 15 -5.14 5.24 47.95
N ASN A 16 -6.04 4.48 48.55
CA ASN A 16 -5.93 3.02 48.63
C ASN A 16 -6.23 2.36 47.27
N LYS A 17 -5.32 2.52 46.29
CA LYS A 17 -5.48 2.00 44.94
C LYS A 17 -4.32 1.08 44.57
N ALA A 18 -4.67 -0.06 44.01
CA ALA A 18 -3.72 -1.03 43.51
C ALA A 18 -4.25 -1.78 42.27
N LEU A 19 -3.34 -2.27 41.47
CA LEU A 19 -3.60 -3.18 40.36
C LEU A 19 -2.67 -4.38 40.52
N GLU A 20 -3.25 -5.57 40.59
CA GLU A 20 -2.48 -6.81 40.59
C GLU A 20 -2.53 -7.43 39.21
N ILE A 21 -1.38 -7.87 38.74
CA ILE A 21 -1.17 -8.38 37.39
C ILE A 21 -0.59 -9.79 37.49
N TYR A 22 -1.30 -10.79 36.97
CA TYR A 22 -0.90 -12.20 37.03
C TYR A 22 -0.18 -12.64 35.76
N ASN A 23 0.88 -13.45 35.94
CA ASN A 23 1.61 -14.04 34.82
C ASN A 23 1.16 -15.47 34.53
N SER A 24 0.39 -15.65 33.45
CA SER A 24 -0.11 -16.94 32.96
C SER A 24 0.69 -17.52 31.79
N THR A 25 1.82 -16.92 31.41
CA THR A 25 2.50 -17.18 30.12
C THR A 25 3.27 -18.51 30.05
N GLY A 26 3.49 -19.17 31.16
CA GLY A 26 4.33 -20.38 31.23
C GLY A 26 5.81 -20.10 31.48
N ALA A 27 6.27 -18.84 31.48
CA ALA A 27 7.64 -18.43 31.72
C ALA A 27 7.71 -17.16 32.58
N ALA A 28 8.86 -16.85 33.16
CA ALA A 28 9.08 -15.57 33.83
C ALA A 28 9.17 -14.42 32.81
N ILE A 29 8.55 -13.29 33.12
CA ILE A 29 8.50 -12.11 32.25
C ILE A 29 9.31 -10.97 32.90
N ASP A 30 10.27 -10.41 32.16
CA ASP A 30 10.92 -9.14 32.50
C ASP A 30 10.10 -8.00 31.92
N LEU A 31 9.41 -7.27 32.78
CA LEU A 31 8.43 -6.24 32.40
C LEU A 31 9.08 -5.07 31.65
N ALA A 32 10.32 -4.73 32.00
CA ALA A 32 11.05 -3.63 31.36
C ALA A 32 11.62 -4.03 29.98
N ALA A 33 12.13 -5.26 29.87
CA ALA A 33 12.71 -5.75 28.62
C ALA A 33 11.63 -5.95 27.54
N GLU A 34 10.40 -6.34 27.94
CA GLU A 34 9.27 -6.52 27.04
C GLU A 34 8.36 -5.27 26.94
N ASN A 35 8.84 -4.13 27.53
CA ASN A 35 8.15 -2.85 27.51
C ASN A 35 6.67 -2.90 27.93
N TYR A 36 6.35 -3.59 29.04
CA TYR A 36 4.99 -3.54 29.57
C TYR A 36 4.69 -2.21 30.23
N VAL A 37 3.49 -1.66 29.93
CA VAL A 37 3.01 -0.42 30.53
C VAL A 37 1.57 -0.57 30.98
N VAL A 38 1.18 0.12 32.06
CA VAL A 38 -0.20 0.33 32.43
C VAL A 38 -0.60 1.73 32.01
N GLN A 39 -1.71 1.86 31.27
CA GLN A 39 -2.28 3.14 30.89
C GLN A 39 -3.67 3.34 31.51
N MET A 40 -3.93 4.58 31.94
CA MET A 40 -5.22 4.98 32.51
C MET A 40 -5.82 6.09 31.64
N TYR A 41 -7.08 5.91 31.26
CA TYR A 41 -7.85 6.80 30.39
C TYR A 41 -8.96 7.44 31.21
N PHE A 42 -8.80 8.71 31.56
CA PHE A 42 -9.67 9.40 32.50
C PHE A 42 -10.93 9.93 31.80
N ASN A 43 -12.09 9.73 32.49
CA ASN A 43 -13.39 10.32 32.12
C ASN A 43 -13.75 10.12 30.63
N GLY A 44 -13.68 8.90 30.13
CA GLY A 44 -14.03 8.55 28.74
C GLY A 44 -13.06 9.07 27.69
N GLY A 45 -11.84 9.46 28.06
CA GLY A 45 -10.81 9.91 27.14
C GLY A 45 -10.33 8.80 26.22
N THR A 46 -9.97 9.14 24.98
CA THR A 46 -9.32 8.23 24.03
C THR A 46 -7.79 8.29 24.08
N THR A 47 -7.25 9.30 24.75
CA THR A 47 -5.80 9.44 24.98
C THR A 47 -5.49 9.13 26.44
N ALA A 48 -4.43 8.33 26.67
CA ALA A 48 -4.02 7.99 28.03
C ALA A 48 -3.62 9.25 28.84
N GLY A 49 -4.30 9.49 29.96
CA GLY A 49 -3.96 10.57 30.87
C GLY A 49 -2.76 10.24 31.79
N LEU A 50 -2.50 8.94 31.98
CA LEU A 50 -1.34 8.44 32.73
C LEU A 50 -0.80 7.17 32.06
N THR A 51 0.52 7.11 31.86
CA THR A 51 1.25 5.91 31.43
C THR A 51 2.31 5.57 32.46
N ILE A 52 2.33 4.34 32.95
CA ILE A 52 3.27 3.84 33.94
C ILE A 52 4.07 2.69 33.30
N ASN A 53 5.36 2.89 33.06
CA ASN A 53 6.23 1.82 32.60
C ASN A 53 6.46 0.84 33.75
N LEU A 54 6.23 -0.44 33.53
CA LEU A 54 6.44 -1.48 34.52
C LEU A 54 7.91 -1.93 34.51
N THR A 55 8.43 -2.28 35.69
CA THR A 55 9.81 -2.71 35.87
C THR A 55 9.87 -3.89 36.84
N GLY A 56 10.83 -4.76 36.69
CA GLY A 56 10.99 -5.97 37.49
C GLY A 56 10.65 -7.23 36.72
N THR A 57 10.65 -8.37 37.38
CA THR A 57 10.36 -9.68 36.78
C THR A 57 9.25 -10.36 37.52
N VAL A 58 8.24 -10.89 36.79
CA VAL A 58 7.13 -11.68 37.33
C VAL A 58 7.34 -13.14 36.95
N ALA A 59 7.50 -14.04 37.94
CA ALA A 59 7.64 -15.45 37.67
C ALA A 59 6.33 -16.03 37.07
N ASN A 60 6.43 -17.15 36.39
CA ASN A 60 5.23 -17.82 35.91
C ASN A 60 4.36 -18.31 37.06
N GLY A 61 3.07 -18.01 37.03
CA GLY A 61 2.11 -18.33 38.08
C GLY A 61 2.19 -17.39 39.29
N ASP A 62 2.90 -16.28 39.19
CA ASP A 62 3.05 -15.27 40.24
C ASP A 62 2.37 -13.95 39.83
N VAL A 63 2.27 -13.02 40.72
CA VAL A 63 1.62 -11.71 40.53
C VAL A 63 2.62 -10.57 40.67
N PHE A 64 2.29 -9.45 40.06
CA PHE A 64 2.99 -8.16 40.19
C PHE A 64 1.97 -7.11 40.65
N VAL A 65 2.25 -6.46 41.77
CA VAL A 65 1.36 -5.46 42.36
C VAL A 65 1.89 -4.06 42.09
N LEU A 66 1.13 -3.29 41.33
CA LEU A 66 1.35 -1.86 41.11
C LEU A 66 0.47 -1.07 42.09
N GLY A 67 1.07 -0.30 43.00
CA GLY A 67 0.37 0.43 44.04
C GLY A 67 0.53 1.94 43.93
N GLN A 68 -0.52 2.69 44.33
CA GLN A 68 -0.41 4.15 44.49
C GLN A 68 0.50 4.47 45.72
N SER A 69 1.49 5.35 45.51
CA SER A 69 2.55 5.57 46.51
C SER A 69 2.13 6.14 47.88
N SER A 70 0.87 6.67 47.96
CA SER A 70 0.24 7.16 49.19
C SER A 70 -0.83 6.22 49.73
N ALA A 71 -0.88 4.98 49.24
CA ALA A 71 -1.82 3.96 49.71
C ALA A 71 -1.49 3.55 51.16
N SER A 72 -2.39 2.81 51.79
CA SER A 72 -2.18 2.28 53.13
C SER A 72 -0.98 1.36 53.24
N SER A 73 -0.41 1.20 54.40
CA SER A 73 0.73 0.32 54.61
C SER A 73 0.44 -1.14 54.28
N THR A 74 -0.82 -1.57 54.28
CA THR A 74 -1.26 -2.91 53.90
C THR A 74 -1.08 -3.14 52.41
N ILE A 75 -1.49 -2.18 51.58
CA ILE A 75 -1.26 -2.23 50.13
C ILE A 75 0.23 -2.12 49.82
N LEU A 76 0.92 -1.14 50.44
CA LEU A 76 2.35 -0.90 50.16
C LEU A 76 3.25 -2.10 50.55
N ALA A 77 2.83 -2.92 51.52
CA ALA A 77 3.55 -4.13 51.90
C ALA A 77 3.52 -5.24 50.84
N GLN A 78 2.54 -5.21 49.92
CA GLN A 78 2.37 -6.17 48.84
C GLN A 78 2.83 -5.58 47.48
N THR A 79 3.25 -4.31 47.43
CA THR A 79 3.48 -3.58 46.21
C THR A 79 4.90 -3.80 45.69
N ASP A 80 5.05 -4.25 44.46
CA ASP A 80 6.33 -4.40 43.75
C ASP A 80 6.81 -3.09 43.13
N GLN A 81 5.89 -2.25 42.66
CA GLN A 81 6.19 -0.95 42.11
C GLN A 81 5.15 0.09 42.54
N THR A 82 5.60 1.28 42.91
CA THR A 82 4.71 2.40 43.28
C THR A 82 4.72 3.50 42.22
N ASN A 83 3.60 4.23 42.14
CA ASN A 83 3.50 5.45 41.33
C ASN A 83 2.72 6.52 42.10
N GLY A 84 3.24 7.77 42.10
CA GLY A 84 2.68 8.90 42.88
C GLY A 84 1.75 9.83 42.08
N ALA A 85 1.42 9.52 40.82
CA ALA A 85 0.47 10.31 40.04
C ALA A 85 -0.98 10.14 40.49
N GLY A 86 -1.89 10.95 39.98
CA GLY A 86 -3.32 10.74 40.17
C GLY A 86 -3.76 9.47 39.43
N TRP A 87 -4.50 8.60 40.11
CA TRP A 87 -4.98 7.33 39.60
C TRP A 87 -6.47 7.37 39.33
N PHE A 88 -6.99 6.32 38.76
CA PHE A 88 -8.40 6.11 38.43
C PHE A 88 -9.37 6.32 39.61
N ASN A 89 -10.65 6.55 39.32
CA ASN A 89 -11.70 6.79 40.32
C ASN A 89 -13.00 6.03 40.03
N GLY A 90 -12.92 4.90 39.34
CA GLY A 90 -14.05 4.00 39.12
C GLY A 90 -14.71 4.13 37.73
N ASP A 91 -14.68 5.31 37.14
CA ASP A 91 -15.20 5.59 35.80
C ASP A 91 -14.08 5.61 34.70
N ASP A 92 -12.83 5.30 35.07
CA ASP A 92 -11.67 5.38 34.21
C ASP A 92 -11.29 4.01 33.65
N ALA A 93 -11.03 3.94 32.34
CA ALA A 93 -10.56 2.72 31.73
C ALA A 93 -9.05 2.52 31.96
N ILE A 94 -8.64 1.27 32.16
CA ILE A 94 -7.23 0.89 32.45
C ILE A 94 -6.84 -0.27 31.55
N VAL A 95 -5.68 -0.20 30.96
CA VAL A 95 -5.18 -1.29 30.12
C VAL A 95 -3.73 -1.64 30.46
N ILE A 96 -3.38 -2.90 30.25
CA ILE A 96 -1.96 -3.35 30.15
C ILE A 96 -1.62 -3.41 28.66
N ARG A 97 -0.48 -2.82 28.28
CA ARG A 97 0.08 -2.95 26.94
C ARG A 97 1.45 -3.61 26.97
N LYS A 98 1.72 -4.40 25.96
CA LYS A 98 3.02 -4.98 25.67
C LYS A 98 3.64 -4.27 24.48
N GLY A 99 4.93 -3.88 24.56
CA GLY A 99 5.61 -3.12 23.51
C GLY A 99 5.53 -1.61 23.67
N GLY A 100 5.24 -1.11 24.90
CA GLY A 100 5.22 0.32 25.22
C GLY A 100 3.84 0.97 25.10
N ALA A 101 3.81 2.31 25.11
CA ALA A 101 2.58 3.11 25.20
C ALA A 101 1.62 2.93 23.99
N SER A 102 2.13 2.61 22.82
CA SER A 102 1.37 2.29 21.59
C SER A 102 1.31 0.79 21.28
N GLY A 103 1.87 -0.05 22.16
CA GLY A 103 1.90 -1.50 21.98
C GLY A 103 0.53 -2.17 22.12
N THR A 104 0.48 -3.49 21.87
CA THR A 104 -0.75 -4.31 21.90
C THR A 104 -1.37 -4.32 23.30
N ILE A 105 -2.68 -4.16 23.40
CA ILE A 105 -3.42 -4.37 24.63
C ILE A 105 -3.49 -5.87 24.93
N VAL A 106 -3.10 -6.27 26.14
CA VAL A 106 -3.15 -7.65 26.60
C VAL A 106 -4.23 -7.90 27.65
N ASP A 107 -4.68 -6.84 28.35
CA ASP A 107 -5.88 -6.87 29.18
C ASP A 107 -6.42 -5.46 29.41
N ALA A 108 -7.75 -5.37 29.62
CA ALA A 108 -8.47 -4.12 29.85
C ALA A 108 -9.46 -4.23 31.01
N ILE A 109 -9.61 -3.14 31.76
CA ILE A 109 -10.70 -2.87 32.72
C ILE A 109 -11.37 -1.60 32.27
N GLY A 110 -12.67 -1.62 32.00
CA GLY A 110 -13.42 -0.48 31.46
C GLY A 110 -13.31 -0.40 29.94
N GLN A 111 -13.89 0.64 29.36
CA GLN A 111 -13.97 0.85 27.91
C GLN A 111 -13.33 2.17 27.52
N ILE A 112 -12.29 2.14 26.68
CA ILE A 112 -11.64 3.36 26.17
C ILE A 112 -12.62 4.16 25.32
N GLY A 113 -12.70 5.48 25.57
CA GLY A 113 -13.57 6.37 24.79
C GLY A 113 -15.03 6.39 25.25
N PHE A 114 -15.36 5.69 26.31
CA PHE A 114 -16.70 5.69 26.91
C PHE A 114 -16.61 6.07 28.40
N ASP A 115 -17.44 7.01 28.81
CA ASP A 115 -17.57 7.45 30.21
C ASP A 115 -18.87 6.84 30.80
N PRO A 116 -18.76 5.90 31.75
CA PRO A 116 -19.94 5.31 32.40
C PRO A 116 -20.65 6.29 33.37
N GLY A 117 -20.03 7.43 33.62
CA GLY A 117 -20.57 8.49 34.48
C GLY A 117 -20.17 8.40 35.96
N SER A 118 -20.07 7.22 36.55
CA SER A 118 -19.55 7.01 37.91
C SER A 118 -18.79 5.69 38.07
N GLU A 119 -19.25 4.62 37.42
CA GLU A 119 -18.69 3.27 37.57
C GLU A 119 -19.22 2.32 36.48
N TRP A 120 -18.48 1.27 36.16
CA TRP A 120 -18.98 0.09 35.47
C TRP A 120 -19.50 -0.93 36.49
N GLY A 121 -20.58 -1.63 36.16
CA GLY A 121 -21.19 -2.64 37.01
C GLY A 121 -22.16 -2.07 38.04
N SER A 122 -22.39 -2.80 39.11
CA SER A 122 -23.28 -2.38 40.17
C SER A 122 -23.07 -3.15 41.50
N GLY A 123 -23.35 -2.55 42.62
CA GLY A 123 -23.21 -3.15 43.95
C GLY A 123 -21.74 -3.46 44.27
N LEU A 124 -21.42 -4.61 44.80
CA LEU A 124 -20.00 -4.98 45.07
C LEU A 124 -19.20 -5.26 43.81
N THR A 125 -19.86 -5.67 42.71
CA THR A 125 -19.20 -5.92 41.44
C THR A 125 -19.27 -4.67 40.60
N SER A 126 -18.67 -3.58 41.09
CA SER A 126 -18.53 -2.31 40.39
C SER A 126 -17.11 -1.75 40.59
N THR A 127 -16.73 -0.88 39.71
CA THR A 127 -15.36 -0.32 39.68
C THR A 127 -15.14 0.84 40.64
N ALA A 128 -16.18 1.46 41.20
CA ALA A 128 -16.03 2.56 42.17
C ALA A 128 -16.12 2.07 43.60
N ASP A 129 -15.21 2.52 44.45
CA ASP A 129 -15.17 2.26 45.89
C ASP A 129 -15.25 0.76 46.28
N ASN A 130 -14.76 -0.14 45.42
CA ASN A 130 -14.78 -1.59 45.60
C ASN A 130 -13.42 -2.23 45.29
N THR A 131 -13.26 -3.47 45.74
CA THR A 131 -12.18 -4.35 45.24
C THR A 131 -12.80 -5.42 44.32
N LEU A 132 -12.23 -5.54 43.15
CA LEU A 132 -12.61 -6.59 42.17
C LEU A 132 -11.50 -7.63 42.05
N ARG A 133 -11.84 -8.90 42.18
CA ARG A 133 -10.92 -10.02 41.95
C ARG A 133 -11.34 -10.82 40.75
N ARG A 134 -10.41 -11.14 39.91
CA ARG A 134 -10.68 -11.96 38.73
C ARG A 134 -11.13 -13.36 39.18
N LYS A 135 -12.17 -13.89 38.55
CA LYS A 135 -12.63 -15.26 38.85
C LYS A 135 -11.54 -16.27 38.49
N SER A 136 -11.28 -17.27 39.31
CA SER A 136 -10.20 -18.21 39.18
C SER A 136 -10.25 -19.11 37.92
N ASN A 137 -11.41 -19.15 37.25
CA ASN A 137 -11.58 -19.83 35.95
C ASN A 137 -11.21 -18.96 34.73
N VAL A 138 -10.88 -17.71 34.93
CA VAL A 138 -10.41 -16.81 33.86
C VAL A 138 -8.91 -17.04 33.66
N VAL A 139 -8.51 -17.37 32.45
CA VAL A 139 -7.13 -17.78 32.11
C VAL A 139 -6.42 -16.81 31.15
N ALA A 140 -7.09 -15.73 30.73
CA ALA A 140 -6.53 -14.71 29.85
C ALA A 140 -7.22 -13.37 30.06
N GLY A 141 -6.53 -12.28 29.70
CA GLY A 141 -7.07 -10.90 29.73
C GLY A 141 -8.04 -10.62 28.59
N ASP A 142 -8.73 -9.49 28.72
CA ASP A 142 -9.57 -8.93 27.66
C ASP A 142 -8.73 -8.01 26.77
N THR A 143 -8.54 -8.37 25.53
CA THR A 143 -7.72 -7.60 24.58
C THR A 143 -8.51 -6.56 23.79
N ASN A 144 -9.85 -6.54 23.89
CA ASN A 144 -10.70 -5.57 23.23
C ASN A 144 -11.16 -4.46 24.19
N SER A 145 -10.42 -3.41 24.29
CA SER A 145 -10.69 -2.28 25.19
C SER A 145 -11.81 -1.34 24.73
N THR A 146 -12.50 -1.64 23.62
CA THR A 146 -13.55 -0.77 23.05
C THR A 146 -14.95 -1.36 23.11
N ASP A 147 -15.10 -2.64 23.46
CA ASP A 147 -16.39 -3.27 23.66
C ASP A 147 -17.01 -2.93 25.04
N THR A 148 -18.24 -3.37 25.26
CA THR A 148 -18.96 -3.08 26.50
C THR A 148 -18.38 -3.87 27.68
N PHE A 149 -17.82 -3.16 28.65
CA PHE A 149 -17.26 -3.79 29.85
C PHE A 149 -18.34 -4.05 30.89
N ASP A 150 -18.49 -5.33 31.27
CA ASP A 150 -19.34 -5.77 32.38
C ASP A 150 -18.50 -6.58 33.38
N PRO A 151 -18.14 -6.00 34.55
CA PRO A 151 -17.30 -6.69 35.51
C PRO A 151 -17.96 -7.97 36.10
N SER A 152 -19.26 -8.10 36.06
CA SER A 152 -19.93 -9.29 36.59
C SER A 152 -19.61 -10.57 35.86
N LEU A 153 -19.15 -10.47 34.62
CA LEU A 153 -18.80 -11.65 33.79
C LEU A 153 -17.52 -12.33 34.28
N GLN A 154 -16.49 -11.56 34.59
CA GLN A 154 -15.14 -12.09 34.84
C GLN A 154 -14.60 -11.78 36.25
N TRP A 155 -15.29 -10.96 37.03
CA TRP A 155 -14.86 -10.48 38.34
C TRP A 155 -15.81 -10.84 39.46
N GLU A 156 -15.26 -10.98 40.66
CA GLU A 156 -15.99 -11.06 41.92
C GLU A 156 -15.72 -9.76 42.66
N GLY A 157 -16.80 -9.18 43.24
CA GLY A 157 -16.75 -7.89 43.93
C GLY A 157 -16.67 -8.01 45.42
N PHE A 158 -15.84 -7.20 46.04
CA PHE A 158 -15.65 -7.12 47.50
C PHE A 158 -15.79 -5.67 47.96
N ALA A 159 -16.12 -5.49 49.26
CA ALA A 159 -16.30 -4.15 49.80
C ALA A 159 -15.01 -3.30 49.75
N THR A 160 -15.22 -1.98 49.80
CA THR A 160 -14.14 -0.99 49.87
C THR A 160 -13.08 -1.37 50.90
N ASP A 161 -11.79 -1.18 50.57
CA ASP A 161 -10.65 -1.48 51.43
C ASP A 161 -10.47 -2.98 51.79
N THR A 162 -10.89 -3.89 50.92
CA THR A 162 -10.65 -5.32 51.07
C THR A 162 -9.35 -5.71 50.37
N PHE A 163 -8.24 -5.90 51.10
CA PHE A 163 -6.87 -6.14 50.51
C PHE A 163 -6.26 -7.48 50.94
N ASN A 164 -7.08 -8.39 51.52
CA ASN A 164 -6.55 -9.62 52.12
C ASN A 164 -6.07 -10.69 51.13
N ASP A 165 -6.24 -10.50 49.84
CA ASP A 165 -5.81 -11.42 48.76
C ASP A 165 -4.74 -10.78 47.87
N LEU A 166 -4.55 -9.48 47.99
CA LEU A 166 -3.56 -8.76 47.18
C LEU A 166 -2.17 -9.34 47.40
N GLY A 167 -1.49 -9.70 46.32
CA GLY A 167 -0.19 -10.35 46.30
C GLY A 167 -0.27 -11.87 46.04
N SER A 168 -1.45 -12.39 45.67
CA SER A 168 -1.62 -13.81 45.30
C SER A 168 -2.86 -14.08 44.42
N TYR A 169 -2.67 -14.83 43.35
CA TYR A 169 -3.76 -15.28 42.51
C TYR A 169 -3.54 -16.72 42.04
N THR A 170 -4.58 -17.52 41.97
CA THR A 170 -4.51 -18.91 41.52
C THR A 170 -5.56 -19.18 40.45
N VAL A 171 -5.12 -19.59 39.26
CA VAL A 171 -6.01 -20.04 38.20
C VAL A 171 -6.48 -21.46 38.46
N ASN A 172 -7.77 -21.66 38.44
CA ASN A 172 -8.39 -22.99 38.51
C ASN A 172 -9.35 -23.16 37.33
N PRO A 173 -8.83 -23.50 36.14
CA PRO A 173 -9.64 -23.61 34.93
C PRO A 173 -10.67 -24.72 35.12
N THR A 174 -11.87 -24.47 34.59
CA THR A 174 -12.93 -25.51 34.59
C THR A 174 -12.37 -26.78 33.89
N PRO A 175 -12.48 -27.95 34.46
CA PRO A 175 -12.09 -29.18 33.80
C PRO A 175 -12.73 -29.30 32.43
N ALA A 176 -11.98 -29.81 31.46
CA ALA A 176 -12.45 -29.93 30.09
C ALA A 176 -12.40 -31.38 29.59
N LEU A 177 -13.33 -31.69 28.70
CA LEU A 177 -13.27 -32.89 27.86
C LEU A 177 -12.67 -32.50 26.50
N SER A 178 -11.83 -33.35 25.96
CA SER A 178 -11.38 -33.31 24.56
C SER A 178 -11.72 -34.62 23.88
N LEU A 179 -12.04 -34.52 22.59
CA LEU A 179 -12.44 -35.67 21.79
C LEU A 179 -11.56 -35.80 20.54
N MET A 180 -11.04 -36.97 20.29
CA MET A 180 -10.31 -37.34 19.08
C MET A 180 -10.95 -38.56 18.45
N VAL A 181 -10.98 -38.62 17.12
CA VAL A 181 -11.52 -39.74 16.35
C VAL A 181 -10.51 -40.16 15.29
N SER A 182 -10.40 -41.49 15.09
CA SER A 182 -9.53 -42.07 14.05
C SER A 182 -10.13 -43.37 13.48
N PRO A 183 -10.29 -43.47 12.15
CA PRO A 183 -10.11 -42.46 11.14
C PRO A 183 -11.18 -41.34 11.23
N THR A 184 -10.90 -40.16 10.68
CA THR A 184 -11.86 -39.02 10.65
C THR A 184 -12.77 -39.08 9.42
N THR A 185 -12.47 -39.95 8.46
CA THR A 185 -13.29 -40.15 7.25
C THR A 185 -13.46 -41.65 7.05
N PHE A 186 -14.70 -42.10 6.81
CA PHE A 186 -15.06 -43.49 6.56
C PHE A 186 -16.35 -43.57 5.70
N SER A 187 -16.52 -44.66 4.92
CA SER A 187 -17.72 -44.91 4.14
C SER A 187 -18.90 -45.28 5.04
N GLU A 188 -20.11 -45.00 4.64
CA GLU A 188 -21.35 -45.41 5.32
C GLU A 188 -21.47 -46.93 5.37
N ALA A 189 -20.95 -47.70 4.38
CA ALA A 189 -20.86 -49.15 4.43
C ALA A 189 -19.82 -49.69 5.40
N ALA A 190 -19.04 -48.85 6.10
CA ALA A 190 -17.99 -49.30 7.06
C ALA A 190 -18.55 -49.99 8.30
N GLY A 191 -19.85 -49.90 8.57
CA GLY A 191 -20.58 -50.61 9.61
C GLY A 191 -20.30 -50.15 11.04
N ALA A 192 -20.66 -50.94 12.02
CA ALA A 192 -20.78 -50.59 13.45
C ALA A 192 -19.47 -50.16 14.15
N THR A 193 -18.30 -50.29 13.52
CA THR A 193 -16.99 -49.97 14.07
C THR A 193 -16.13 -49.20 13.09
N ALA A 194 -16.77 -48.29 12.38
CA ALA A 194 -16.15 -47.48 11.32
C ALA A 194 -14.98 -46.62 11.82
N ALA A 195 -15.11 -46.10 13.04
CA ALA A 195 -14.04 -45.34 13.68
C ALA A 195 -13.98 -45.54 15.20
N THR A 196 -12.87 -45.18 15.80
CA THR A 196 -12.67 -45.20 17.26
C THR A 196 -12.54 -43.77 17.77
N GLY A 197 -13.47 -43.36 18.65
CA GLY A 197 -13.39 -42.13 19.41
C GLY A 197 -12.60 -42.32 20.71
N THR A 198 -11.83 -41.34 21.11
CA THR A 198 -11.14 -41.27 22.41
C THR A 198 -11.52 -40.00 23.10
N VAL A 199 -12.20 -40.06 24.23
CA VAL A 199 -12.49 -38.91 25.09
C VAL A 199 -11.46 -38.85 26.21
N THR A 200 -10.87 -37.61 26.38
CA THR A 200 -9.86 -37.35 27.42
C THR A 200 -10.38 -36.24 28.33
N ARG A 201 -10.14 -36.37 29.64
CA ARG A 201 -10.49 -35.33 30.63
C ARG A 201 -9.28 -34.68 31.24
N THR A 202 -9.45 -33.42 31.62
CA THR A 202 -8.49 -32.70 32.48
C THR A 202 -9.06 -32.58 33.91
N GLY A 203 -8.25 -32.15 34.85
CA GLY A 203 -8.65 -31.94 36.26
C GLY A 203 -8.43 -33.18 37.12
N ASP A 204 -9.24 -33.33 38.18
CA ASP A 204 -9.11 -34.45 39.16
C ASP A 204 -9.46 -35.81 38.52
N LEU A 205 -8.54 -36.78 38.63
CA LEU A 205 -8.72 -38.14 38.11
C LEU A 205 -9.23 -39.15 39.13
N THR A 206 -9.37 -38.78 40.39
CA THR A 206 -9.61 -39.77 41.49
C THR A 206 -11.00 -40.42 41.44
N SER A 207 -11.97 -39.78 40.83
CA SER A 207 -13.34 -40.28 40.67
C SER A 207 -13.63 -40.67 39.22
N PRO A 208 -14.47 -41.68 38.97
CA PRO A 208 -14.90 -41.99 37.60
C PRO A 208 -15.82 -40.88 37.05
N VAL A 209 -15.76 -40.64 35.74
CA VAL A 209 -16.62 -39.65 35.05
C VAL A 209 -17.41 -40.38 33.96
N THR A 210 -18.73 -40.26 34.02
CA THR A 210 -19.60 -40.73 32.93
C THR A 210 -19.78 -39.59 31.94
N VAL A 211 -19.32 -39.79 30.70
CA VAL A 211 -19.39 -38.87 29.62
C VAL A 211 -20.55 -39.22 28.70
N ASN A 212 -21.48 -38.36 28.50
CA ASN A 212 -22.56 -38.54 27.53
C ASN A 212 -22.03 -38.18 26.14
N LEU A 213 -22.34 -39.03 25.16
CA LEU A 213 -21.94 -38.85 23.76
C LEU A 213 -23.19 -38.58 22.92
N LEU A 214 -23.05 -37.68 21.98
CA LEU A 214 -24.13 -37.32 21.05
C LEU A 214 -23.58 -37.21 19.64
N SER A 215 -24.23 -37.85 18.69
CA SER A 215 -24.03 -37.63 17.26
C SER A 215 -24.99 -36.51 16.79
N SER A 216 -24.53 -35.58 15.98
CA SER A 216 -25.37 -34.56 15.38
C SER A 216 -26.32 -35.12 14.32
N ASP A 217 -25.89 -36.24 13.68
CA ASP A 217 -26.70 -36.97 12.71
C ASP A 217 -26.57 -38.49 12.95
N THR A 218 -27.67 -39.08 13.38
CA THR A 218 -27.75 -40.53 13.65
C THR A 218 -28.20 -41.34 12.44
N THR A 219 -28.57 -40.71 11.34
CA THR A 219 -28.83 -41.40 10.09
C THR A 219 -27.52 -41.75 9.39
N GLU A 220 -26.42 -41.02 9.67
CA GLU A 220 -25.11 -41.20 9.10
C GLU A 220 -24.13 -41.92 10.02
N ALA A 221 -24.00 -41.42 11.27
CA ALA A 221 -23.10 -41.99 12.24
C ALA A 221 -23.72 -42.11 13.63
N THR A 222 -23.52 -43.26 14.26
CA THR A 222 -24.03 -43.60 15.59
C THR A 222 -22.92 -43.73 16.61
N VAL A 223 -23.21 -43.30 17.85
CA VAL A 223 -22.35 -43.50 19.01
C VAL A 223 -23.13 -44.08 20.17
N ALA A 224 -22.45 -44.77 21.12
CA ALA A 224 -23.09 -45.16 22.38
C ALA A 224 -23.59 -43.93 23.15
N ALA A 225 -24.67 -44.03 23.88
CA ALA A 225 -25.22 -42.93 24.66
C ALA A 225 -24.25 -42.37 25.70
N SER A 226 -23.30 -43.15 26.18
CA SER A 226 -22.27 -42.73 27.12
C SER A 226 -21.08 -43.68 27.16
N VAL A 227 -19.93 -43.15 27.64
CA VAL A 227 -18.73 -43.90 27.99
C VAL A 227 -18.26 -43.44 29.38
N THR A 228 -17.69 -44.38 30.15
CA THR A 228 -17.18 -44.01 31.48
C THR A 228 -15.65 -44.02 31.47
N ILE A 229 -15.03 -42.88 31.83
CA ILE A 229 -13.61 -42.77 32.14
C ILE A 229 -13.44 -43.28 33.59
N ALA A 230 -12.72 -44.35 33.78
CA ALA A 230 -12.58 -44.96 35.12
C ALA A 230 -11.79 -44.07 36.10
N ALA A 231 -11.92 -44.32 37.37
CA ALA A 231 -11.11 -43.65 38.38
C ALA A 231 -9.60 -43.87 38.10
N ASN A 232 -8.79 -42.81 38.21
CA ASN A 232 -7.35 -42.73 37.93
C ASN A 232 -6.97 -42.90 36.44
N GLU A 233 -7.95 -42.95 35.55
CA GLU A 233 -7.73 -42.92 34.11
C GLU A 233 -8.03 -41.53 33.56
N ALA A 234 -7.24 -41.08 32.58
CA ALA A 234 -7.43 -39.81 31.92
C ALA A 234 -8.35 -39.90 30.71
N SER A 235 -8.54 -41.09 30.11
CA SER A 235 -9.31 -41.24 28.89
C SER A 235 -10.06 -42.55 28.81
N ALA A 236 -11.02 -42.63 27.91
CA ALA A 236 -11.74 -43.86 27.54
C ALA A 236 -12.03 -43.83 26.03
N THR A 237 -12.08 -45.02 25.41
CA THR A 237 -12.42 -45.19 24.01
C THR A 237 -13.85 -45.69 23.81
N PHE A 238 -14.43 -45.36 22.66
CA PHE A 238 -15.74 -45.87 22.24
C PHE A 238 -15.75 -46.06 20.72
N SER A 239 -16.67 -46.85 20.20
CA SER A 239 -16.83 -47.05 18.77
C SER A 239 -17.79 -46.04 18.18
N ILE A 240 -17.53 -45.62 16.95
CA ILE A 240 -18.42 -44.88 16.07
C ILE A 240 -18.83 -45.83 14.96
N GLY A 241 -20.12 -46.05 14.76
CA GLY A 241 -20.67 -46.87 13.70
C GLY A 241 -21.17 -46.00 12.56
N ALA A 242 -20.90 -46.36 11.32
CA ALA A 242 -21.53 -45.82 10.14
C ALA A 242 -22.90 -46.48 9.96
N VAL A 243 -23.80 -45.74 9.33
CA VAL A 243 -25.15 -46.20 8.94
C VAL A 243 -25.21 -46.20 7.43
N ASP A 244 -25.40 -47.38 6.87
CA ASP A 244 -25.50 -47.64 5.43
C ASP A 244 -26.97 -47.56 5.02
N ASP A 245 -27.28 -46.73 4.01
CA ASP A 245 -28.64 -46.67 3.42
C ASP A 245 -28.57 -46.83 1.88
N ALA A 246 -29.49 -46.39 1.11
CA ALA A 246 -29.45 -46.50 -0.35
C ALA A 246 -29.76 -45.13 -1.00
N VAL A 247 -29.53 -44.04 -0.32
CA VAL A 247 -29.81 -42.67 -0.75
C VAL A 247 -28.49 -42.01 -1.11
N VAL A 248 -28.34 -41.66 -2.38
CA VAL A 248 -27.17 -40.85 -2.82
C VAL A 248 -27.35 -39.44 -2.32
N ASP A 249 -26.77 -39.09 -1.18
CA ASP A 249 -26.92 -37.78 -0.58
C ASP A 249 -25.55 -37.05 -0.39
N GLY A 250 -24.47 -37.68 -0.84
CA GLY A 250 -23.12 -37.16 -0.81
C GLY A 250 -22.46 -37.29 0.56
N SER A 251 -21.18 -36.85 0.63
CA SER A 251 -20.43 -36.95 1.90
C SER A 251 -21.00 -36.06 2.98
N GLN A 252 -21.40 -36.61 4.10
CA GLN A 252 -22.00 -35.93 5.25
C GLN A 252 -20.98 -35.67 6.36
N THR A 253 -21.08 -34.48 6.98
CA THR A 253 -20.23 -34.12 8.13
C THR A 253 -21.02 -34.27 9.43
N VAL A 254 -20.61 -35.23 10.25
CA VAL A 254 -21.24 -35.52 11.54
C VAL A 254 -20.37 -35.03 12.68
N THR A 255 -20.94 -34.23 13.57
CA THR A 255 -20.25 -33.79 14.80
C THR A 255 -20.58 -34.72 15.97
N VAL A 256 -19.54 -35.31 16.56
CA VAL A 256 -19.67 -36.04 17.82
C VAL A 256 -19.31 -35.14 18.98
N THR A 257 -20.23 -35.02 19.96
CA THR A 257 -20.06 -34.19 21.15
C THR A 257 -19.98 -35.05 22.41
N ALA A 258 -19.02 -34.77 23.27
CA ALA A 258 -18.83 -35.37 24.57
C ALA A 258 -19.13 -34.35 25.68
N SER A 259 -20.01 -34.71 26.64
CA SER A 259 -20.42 -33.81 27.73
C SER A 259 -20.49 -34.52 29.07
N ALA A 260 -20.10 -33.83 30.14
CA ALA A 260 -20.25 -34.32 31.52
C ALA A 260 -20.52 -33.12 32.47
N THR A 261 -21.16 -33.42 33.61
CA THR A 261 -21.39 -32.38 34.62
C THR A 261 -20.07 -31.81 35.11
N ASP A 262 -19.99 -30.49 35.26
CA ASP A 262 -18.81 -29.73 35.68
C ASP A 262 -17.60 -29.75 34.75
N TYR A 263 -17.77 -30.15 33.51
CA TYR A 263 -16.74 -30.15 32.46
C TYR A 263 -17.19 -29.27 31.29
N THR A 264 -16.26 -28.59 30.66
CA THR A 264 -16.50 -28.05 29.33
C THR A 264 -16.56 -29.17 28.29
N ASN A 265 -17.51 -29.09 27.38
CA ASN A 265 -17.74 -30.12 26.37
C ASN A 265 -16.59 -30.22 25.38
N GLY A 266 -16.27 -31.46 24.95
CA GLY A 266 -15.42 -31.71 23.79
C GLY A 266 -16.26 -32.09 22.58
N ALA A 267 -15.83 -31.65 21.39
CA ALA A 267 -16.45 -32.03 20.13
C ALA A 267 -15.40 -32.27 19.05
N THR A 268 -15.76 -33.11 18.09
CA THR A 268 -14.94 -33.33 16.86
C THR A 268 -15.88 -33.75 15.73
N SER A 269 -15.49 -33.49 14.49
CA SER A 269 -16.29 -33.89 13.32
C SER A 269 -15.65 -35.07 12.60
N VAL A 270 -16.48 -35.90 12.02
CA VAL A 270 -16.12 -37.01 11.11
C VAL A 270 -16.87 -36.80 9.78
N THR A 271 -16.28 -37.24 8.69
CA THR A 271 -16.90 -37.28 7.38
C THR A 271 -17.32 -38.72 7.05
N VAL A 272 -18.62 -38.92 6.82
CA VAL A 272 -19.17 -40.19 6.29
C VAL A 272 -19.26 -39.99 4.76
N THR A 273 -18.62 -40.86 4.01
CA THR A 273 -18.65 -40.80 2.55
C THR A 273 -19.69 -41.78 2.05
N ASP A 274 -20.58 -41.27 1.19
CA ASP A 274 -21.58 -41.97 0.44
C ASP A 274 -20.91 -42.96 -0.56
N ASP A 275 -21.34 -44.19 -0.60
CA ASP A 275 -20.87 -45.22 -1.55
C ASP A 275 -22.00 -45.79 -2.43
N ASP A 276 -23.18 -45.18 -2.36
CA ASP A 276 -24.30 -45.52 -3.25
C ASP A 276 -24.13 -44.99 -4.68
N ALA A 277 -24.58 -45.77 -5.62
CA ALA A 277 -24.53 -45.40 -7.02
C ALA A 277 -25.88 -44.82 -7.49
N MET A 278 -25.87 -43.57 -8.00
CA MET A 278 -27.06 -43.00 -8.65
C MET A 278 -27.62 -43.92 -9.73
N ALA A 279 -28.88 -44.23 -9.62
CA ALA A 279 -29.65 -45.00 -10.63
C ALA A 279 -30.11 -44.05 -11.78
N GLY A 280 -29.13 -43.46 -12.49
CA GLY A 280 -29.37 -42.57 -13.62
C GLY A 280 -28.05 -42.15 -14.32
N THR A 281 -28.15 -41.48 -15.46
CA THR A 281 -26.99 -40.87 -16.10
C THR A 281 -26.66 -39.59 -15.32
N ILE A 282 -25.48 -39.49 -14.72
CA ILE A 282 -25.01 -38.25 -14.09
C ILE A 282 -24.62 -37.27 -15.20
N HIS A 283 -25.19 -36.10 -15.19
CA HIS A 283 -24.91 -35.00 -16.12
C HIS A 283 -23.88 -34.00 -15.53
N ILE A 284 -23.33 -33.14 -16.37
CA ILE A 284 -22.33 -32.16 -15.93
C ILE A 284 -22.98 -31.15 -14.98
N HIS A 285 -24.18 -30.68 -15.24
CA HIS A 285 -24.92 -29.76 -14.36
C HIS A 285 -25.23 -30.36 -12.97
N ASP A 286 -25.41 -31.68 -12.87
CA ASP A 286 -25.54 -32.34 -11.57
C ASP A 286 -24.20 -32.24 -10.77
N ILE A 287 -23.05 -32.40 -11.48
CA ILE A 287 -21.72 -32.33 -10.88
C ILE A 287 -21.37 -30.89 -10.47
N GLN A 288 -21.65 -29.93 -11.34
CA GLN A 288 -21.41 -28.53 -11.05
C GLN A 288 -22.31 -28.01 -9.90
N GLY A 289 -23.61 -28.32 -9.97
CA GLY A 289 -24.59 -27.80 -9.02
C GLY A 289 -24.82 -26.29 -9.16
N ALA A 290 -25.66 -25.73 -8.31
CA ALA A 290 -25.89 -24.29 -8.16
C ALA A 290 -25.22 -23.81 -6.85
N SER A 291 -23.89 -23.91 -6.79
CA SER A 291 -23.07 -23.58 -5.63
C SER A 291 -21.60 -23.54 -5.99
N HIS A 292 -20.78 -22.92 -5.13
CA HIS A 292 -19.34 -22.80 -5.32
C HIS A 292 -18.52 -24.09 -5.09
N ASP A 293 -19.10 -25.08 -4.49
CA ASP A 293 -18.53 -26.41 -4.31
C ASP A 293 -19.45 -27.43 -4.97
N SER A 294 -18.88 -28.36 -5.74
CA SER A 294 -19.63 -29.44 -6.36
C SER A 294 -20.32 -30.32 -5.30
N PRO A 295 -21.59 -30.68 -5.46
CA PRO A 295 -22.23 -31.69 -4.61
C PRO A 295 -21.57 -33.07 -4.70
N PHE A 296 -20.74 -33.32 -5.72
CA PHE A 296 -19.97 -34.53 -5.92
C PHE A 296 -18.49 -34.41 -5.51
N LYS A 297 -18.12 -33.37 -4.81
CA LYS A 297 -16.74 -33.13 -4.34
C LYS A 297 -16.15 -34.37 -3.67
N ALA A 298 -14.96 -34.78 -4.11
CA ALA A 298 -14.21 -35.98 -3.70
C ALA A 298 -14.84 -37.33 -4.07
N GLN A 299 -16.00 -37.39 -4.73
CA GLN A 299 -16.64 -38.61 -5.17
C GLN A 299 -16.16 -39.05 -6.57
N THR A 300 -16.34 -40.33 -6.90
CA THR A 300 -16.07 -40.85 -8.24
C THR A 300 -17.34 -40.88 -9.07
N VAL A 301 -17.34 -40.17 -10.17
CA VAL A 301 -18.44 -40.19 -11.16
C VAL A 301 -18.08 -41.11 -12.33
N ALA A 302 -19.08 -41.81 -12.86
CA ALA A 302 -18.86 -42.80 -13.89
C ALA A 302 -19.67 -42.50 -15.15
N ARG A 303 -19.01 -42.54 -16.32
CA ARG A 303 -19.64 -42.45 -17.63
C ARG A 303 -20.39 -41.10 -17.86
N VAL A 304 -19.86 -40.01 -17.30
CA VAL A 304 -20.43 -38.66 -17.55
C VAL A 304 -20.36 -38.32 -19.03
N PRO A 305 -21.48 -38.02 -19.67
CA PRO A 305 -21.49 -37.69 -21.10
C PRO A 305 -21.04 -36.26 -21.35
N GLY A 306 -20.40 -36.01 -22.48
CA GLY A 306 -20.06 -34.67 -22.92
C GLY A 306 -19.49 -34.63 -24.31
N ILE A 307 -19.54 -33.45 -24.93
CA ILE A 307 -18.87 -33.15 -26.21
C ILE A 307 -17.62 -32.32 -25.86
N VAL A 308 -16.48 -32.72 -26.41
CA VAL A 308 -15.21 -32.00 -26.21
C VAL A 308 -15.28 -30.65 -26.91
N THR A 309 -15.18 -29.58 -26.13
CA THR A 309 -15.27 -28.19 -26.61
C THR A 309 -13.90 -27.53 -26.77
N ALA A 310 -12.91 -27.88 -25.92
CA ALA A 310 -11.55 -27.36 -26.01
C ALA A 310 -10.53 -28.38 -25.44
N VAL A 311 -9.27 -28.26 -25.87
CA VAL A 311 -8.16 -29.12 -25.42
C VAL A 311 -6.97 -28.26 -25.06
N ARG A 312 -6.40 -28.47 -23.85
CA ARG A 312 -5.18 -27.81 -23.39
C ARG A 312 -4.10 -28.83 -22.98
N SER A 313 -2.91 -28.33 -22.62
CA SER A 313 -1.75 -29.20 -22.39
C SER A 313 -1.96 -30.27 -21.30
N ASN A 314 -2.74 -30.00 -20.26
CA ASN A 314 -2.96 -30.88 -19.11
C ASN A 314 -4.35 -31.52 -19.01
N GLY A 315 -5.28 -31.18 -19.94
CA GLY A 315 -6.66 -31.68 -19.90
C GLY A 315 -7.48 -31.21 -21.08
N PHE A 316 -8.79 -31.26 -20.95
CA PHE A 316 -9.76 -30.85 -21.96
C PHE A 316 -11.08 -30.47 -21.31
N TYR A 317 -11.87 -29.66 -21.99
CA TYR A 317 -13.19 -29.25 -21.53
C TYR A 317 -14.25 -30.10 -22.28
N ILE A 318 -15.31 -30.45 -21.54
CA ILE A 318 -16.49 -31.09 -22.12
C ILE A 318 -17.71 -30.29 -21.72
N GLN A 319 -18.73 -30.31 -22.58
CA GLN A 319 -20.02 -29.69 -22.28
C GLN A 319 -21.14 -30.70 -22.56
N ASP A 320 -22.16 -30.69 -21.70
CA ASP A 320 -23.29 -31.60 -21.80
C ASP A 320 -24.08 -31.33 -23.08
N PRO A 321 -24.41 -32.36 -23.90
CA PRO A 321 -25.25 -32.16 -25.08
C PRO A 321 -26.74 -31.97 -24.73
N ASN A 322 -27.15 -32.18 -23.48
CA ASN A 322 -28.55 -32.11 -23.03
C ASN A 322 -28.63 -31.18 -21.78
N PRO A 323 -28.64 -29.84 -22.02
CA PRO A 323 -28.67 -28.87 -20.93
C PRO A 323 -29.97 -28.93 -20.12
N ASP A 324 -29.89 -28.60 -18.83
CA ASP A 324 -31.08 -28.53 -17.96
C ASP A 324 -31.89 -27.23 -18.10
N ASN A 325 -31.37 -26.23 -18.83
CA ASN A 325 -31.88 -24.87 -19.01
C ASN A 325 -31.99 -24.09 -17.68
N ASN A 326 -31.18 -24.38 -16.73
CA ASN A 326 -31.05 -23.64 -15.49
C ASN A 326 -29.78 -22.75 -15.54
N ASP A 327 -29.95 -21.44 -15.57
CA ASP A 327 -28.82 -20.48 -15.62
C ASP A 327 -27.95 -20.49 -14.37
N ALA A 328 -28.34 -21.18 -13.30
CA ALA A 328 -27.53 -21.31 -12.07
C ALA A 328 -26.61 -22.53 -12.07
N THR A 329 -26.70 -23.40 -13.09
CA THR A 329 -25.83 -24.59 -13.20
C THR A 329 -24.96 -24.54 -14.44
N SER A 330 -23.69 -24.89 -14.34
CA SER A 330 -22.84 -24.99 -15.53
C SER A 330 -23.05 -26.34 -16.25
N GLU A 331 -23.12 -26.29 -17.56
CA GLU A 331 -23.14 -27.44 -18.45
C GLU A 331 -21.73 -27.86 -18.91
N GLY A 332 -20.72 -27.14 -18.51
CA GLY A 332 -19.30 -27.35 -18.84
C GLY A 332 -18.47 -27.85 -17.65
N ILE A 333 -17.43 -28.64 -17.94
CA ILE A 333 -16.48 -29.05 -16.90
C ILE A 333 -15.10 -29.31 -17.49
N PHE A 334 -14.07 -29.00 -16.72
CA PHE A 334 -12.69 -29.36 -17.05
C PHE A 334 -12.39 -30.81 -16.66
N VAL A 335 -11.76 -31.58 -17.56
CA VAL A 335 -11.28 -32.94 -17.29
C VAL A 335 -9.75 -32.93 -17.22
N PHE A 336 -9.20 -33.02 -16.01
CA PHE A 336 -7.76 -33.07 -15.80
C PHE A 336 -7.19 -34.45 -16.18
N ARG A 337 -6.17 -34.46 -17.05
CA ARG A 337 -5.55 -35.67 -17.57
C ARG A 337 -4.03 -35.72 -17.38
N GLY A 338 -3.43 -34.64 -16.97
CA GLY A 338 -1.96 -34.50 -16.91
C GLY A 338 -1.31 -34.72 -18.27
N SER A 339 -0.27 -35.52 -18.32
CA SER A 339 0.44 -35.86 -19.57
C SER A 339 -0.22 -37.00 -20.37
N GLY A 340 -1.38 -37.55 -19.92
CA GLY A 340 -2.11 -38.59 -20.61
C GLY A 340 -2.66 -38.19 -21.97
N SER A 341 -3.08 -39.19 -22.77
CA SER A 341 -3.76 -38.98 -24.06
C SER A 341 -5.05 -38.19 -23.85
N LYS A 342 -5.37 -37.31 -24.80
CA LYS A 342 -6.55 -36.47 -24.81
C LYS A 342 -7.42 -36.74 -26.05
N PRO A 343 -8.74 -36.54 -25.97
CA PRO A 343 -9.61 -36.60 -27.13
C PRO A 343 -9.41 -35.39 -28.06
N THR A 344 -10.14 -35.32 -29.14
CA THR A 344 -10.14 -34.17 -30.05
C THR A 344 -11.44 -33.37 -29.90
N VAL A 345 -11.40 -32.07 -30.22
CA VAL A 345 -12.60 -31.22 -30.26
C VAL A 345 -13.67 -31.81 -31.17
N GLY A 346 -14.89 -31.85 -30.70
CA GLY A 346 -16.03 -32.48 -31.37
C GLY A 346 -16.17 -33.99 -31.13
N ASP A 347 -15.33 -34.61 -30.29
CA ASP A 347 -15.56 -35.97 -29.82
C ASP A 347 -16.70 -35.99 -28.81
N SER A 348 -17.68 -36.88 -29.00
CA SER A 348 -18.66 -37.26 -27.97
C SER A 348 -18.05 -38.35 -27.10
N ILE A 349 -17.99 -38.16 -25.80
CA ILE A 349 -17.24 -39.03 -24.87
C ILE A 349 -18.05 -39.34 -23.62
N LEU A 350 -17.62 -40.41 -22.95
CA LEU A 350 -18.06 -40.72 -21.59
C LEU A 350 -16.83 -40.69 -20.69
N VAL A 351 -16.83 -39.85 -19.61
CA VAL A 351 -15.74 -39.72 -18.68
C VAL A 351 -16.04 -40.38 -17.36
N THR A 352 -15.06 -41.11 -16.80
CA THR A 352 -15.06 -41.65 -15.44
C THR A 352 -13.86 -41.09 -14.71
N GLY A 353 -14.07 -40.49 -13.55
CA GLY A 353 -13.00 -39.90 -12.73
C GLY A 353 -13.51 -39.38 -11.41
N ARG A 354 -12.59 -38.89 -10.58
CA ARG A 354 -12.94 -38.26 -9.29
C ARG A 354 -13.24 -36.79 -9.50
N VAL A 355 -14.30 -36.28 -8.90
CA VAL A 355 -14.58 -34.84 -8.87
C VAL A 355 -13.68 -34.19 -7.83
N ASP A 356 -12.89 -33.24 -8.22
CA ASP A 356 -11.99 -32.46 -7.37
C ASP A 356 -12.34 -30.98 -7.47
N GLU A 357 -12.35 -30.30 -6.32
CA GLU A 357 -12.28 -28.83 -6.23
C GLU A 357 -10.80 -28.45 -6.24
N PHE A 358 -10.31 -28.09 -7.41
CA PHE A 358 -8.88 -27.82 -7.60
C PHE A 358 -8.54 -26.37 -7.24
N ARG A 359 -7.57 -26.21 -6.36
CA ARG A 359 -6.92 -24.93 -6.06
C ARG A 359 -5.40 -25.11 -6.10
N SER A 360 -4.71 -24.15 -6.70
CA SER A 360 -3.24 -24.17 -6.70
C SER A 360 -2.69 -23.99 -5.29
N SER A 361 -1.79 -24.87 -4.86
CA SER A 361 -1.14 -24.77 -3.53
C SER A 361 -0.35 -23.49 -3.32
N ASN A 362 0.09 -22.84 -4.41
CA ASN A 362 0.82 -21.58 -4.37
C ASN A 362 -0.11 -20.34 -4.31
N ARG A 363 -1.43 -20.55 -4.43
CA ARG A 363 -2.45 -19.50 -4.41
C ARG A 363 -3.59 -19.89 -3.46
N PRO A 364 -3.35 -19.86 -2.15
CA PRO A 364 -4.30 -20.37 -1.17
C PRO A 364 -5.58 -19.53 -1.05
N ASN A 365 -5.57 -18.30 -1.58
CA ASN A 365 -6.70 -17.36 -1.53
C ASN A 365 -7.58 -17.40 -2.80
N ASP A 366 -7.20 -18.16 -3.82
CA ASP A 366 -8.01 -18.34 -5.03
C ASP A 366 -9.30 -19.10 -4.72
N LEU A 367 -10.29 -19.01 -5.60
CA LEU A 367 -11.43 -19.93 -5.64
C LEU A 367 -10.98 -21.33 -6.06
N THR A 368 -11.86 -22.29 -6.01
CA THR A 368 -11.65 -23.61 -6.58
C THR A 368 -12.17 -23.67 -8.01
N LEU A 369 -11.64 -24.59 -8.80
CA LEU A 369 -12.16 -25.01 -10.11
C LEU A 369 -12.72 -26.41 -9.97
N THR A 370 -14.00 -26.60 -10.28
CA THR A 370 -14.61 -27.93 -10.31
C THR A 370 -14.10 -28.71 -11.52
N GLN A 371 -13.48 -29.86 -11.27
CA GLN A 371 -12.92 -30.67 -12.35
C GLN A 371 -13.15 -32.16 -12.15
N ILE A 372 -13.22 -32.92 -13.25
CA ILE A 372 -13.13 -34.38 -13.19
C ILE A 372 -11.65 -34.78 -13.31
N ASN A 373 -11.07 -35.27 -12.27
CA ASN A 373 -9.70 -35.80 -12.26
C ASN A 373 -9.67 -37.20 -12.88
N ALA A 374 -9.38 -37.26 -14.18
CA ALA A 374 -9.24 -38.49 -14.94
C ALA A 374 -7.79 -39.01 -15.01
N SER A 375 -6.89 -38.53 -14.12
CA SER A 375 -5.51 -39.04 -13.96
C SER A 375 -5.39 -40.08 -12.85
N VAL A 376 -6.38 -40.20 -11.98
CA VAL A 376 -6.36 -41.17 -10.84
C VAL A 376 -6.59 -42.61 -11.30
N SER A 377 -6.22 -43.59 -10.45
CA SER A 377 -6.38 -45.02 -10.76
C SER A 377 -7.85 -45.36 -10.91
N GLY A 378 -8.19 -46.10 -11.98
CA GLY A 378 -9.58 -46.49 -12.30
C GLY A 378 -10.34 -45.49 -13.17
N SER A 379 -9.79 -44.31 -13.40
CA SER A 379 -10.39 -43.31 -14.30
C SER A 379 -10.13 -43.65 -15.77
N SER A 380 -11.06 -43.20 -16.65
CA SER A 380 -10.98 -43.43 -18.09
C SER A 380 -11.86 -42.43 -18.85
N PHE A 381 -11.64 -42.29 -20.14
CA PHE A 381 -12.66 -41.76 -21.06
C PHE A 381 -12.82 -42.72 -22.25
N THR A 382 -14.00 -42.71 -22.84
CA THR A 382 -14.33 -43.49 -24.03
C THR A 382 -14.94 -42.61 -25.08
N VAL A 383 -14.33 -42.56 -26.27
CA VAL A 383 -14.89 -41.83 -27.42
C VAL A 383 -16.02 -42.66 -28.05
N LEU A 384 -17.21 -42.06 -28.15
CA LEU A 384 -18.41 -42.69 -28.75
C LEU A 384 -18.51 -42.35 -30.23
N SER A 385 -18.21 -41.09 -30.59
CA SER A 385 -18.19 -40.63 -32.00
C SER A 385 -17.30 -39.37 -32.08
N SER A 386 -16.86 -39.03 -33.30
CA SER A 386 -16.04 -37.85 -33.57
C SER A 386 -16.66 -36.94 -34.59
N GLY A 387 -16.27 -35.65 -34.58
CA GLY A 387 -16.77 -34.65 -35.54
C GLY A 387 -18.23 -34.23 -35.29
N ASN A 388 -18.69 -34.34 -34.06
CA ASN A 388 -20.00 -33.85 -33.64
C ASN A 388 -20.03 -32.32 -33.65
N ALA A 389 -21.22 -31.74 -33.87
CA ALA A 389 -21.43 -30.31 -33.67
C ALA A 389 -21.13 -29.95 -32.21
N LEU A 390 -20.48 -28.83 -32.02
CA LEU A 390 -20.25 -28.30 -30.67
C LEU A 390 -21.54 -27.74 -30.10
N PRO A 391 -21.79 -27.83 -28.80
CA PRO A 391 -22.87 -27.11 -28.14
C PRO A 391 -22.85 -25.61 -28.49
N ASP A 392 -24.02 -25.00 -28.59
CA ASP A 392 -24.13 -23.57 -28.85
C ASP A 392 -23.39 -22.78 -27.76
N ALA A 393 -22.65 -21.73 -28.14
CA ALA A 393 -21.96 -20.88 -27.20
C ALA A 393 -22.97 -19.95 -26.48
N ILE A 394 -22.88 -19.88 -25.17
CA ILE A 394 -23.66 -18.90 -24.42
C ILE A 394 -23.12 -17.49 -24.72
N VAL A 395 -23.98 -16.60 -25.21
CA VAL A 395 -23.60 -15.20 -25.44
C VAL A 395 -23.49 -14.49 -24.10
N ILE A 396 -22.33 -13.91 -23.83
CA ILE A 396 -22.13 -12.96 -22.72
C ILE A 396 -22.38 -11.56 -23.29
N GLY A 397 -23.38 -10.86 -22.76
CA GLY A 397 -23.82 -9.56 -23.25
C GLY A 397 -25.21 -9.56 -23.88
N GLU A 398 -25.49 -8.58 -24.75
CA GLU A 398 -26.81 -8.40 -25.38
C GLU A 398 -27.22 -9.61 -26.23
N GLY A 399 -28.39 -10.07 -25.97
CA GLY A 399 -28.94 -11.27 -26.63
C GLY A 399 -28.61 -12.60 -25.96
N GLY A 400 -27.94 -12.56 -24.83
CA GLY A 400 -27.62 -13.69 -23.97
C GLY A 400 -27.66 -13.34 -22.49
N ARG A 401 -26.65 -13.76 -21.72
CA ARG A 401 -26.53 -13.48 -20.28
C ARG A 401 -25.68 -12.23 -20.05
N ILE A 402 -26.23 -11.24 -19.36
CA ILE A 402 -25.53 -9.98 -19.01
C ILE A 402 -24.88 -10.14 -17.63
N PRO A 403 -23.54 -9.98 -17.50
CA PRO A 403 -22.88 -10.01 -16.21
C PRO A 403 -23.39 -8.90 -15.28
N PRO A 404 -23.43 -9.10 -13.96
CA PRO A 404 -23.54 -8.02 -12.98
C PRO A 404 -22.45 -6.99 -13.20
N ASN A 405 -22.72 -5.72 -12.93
CA ASN A 405 -21.77 -4.63 -13.22
C ASN A 405 -21.36 -3.80 -11.99
N GLN A 406 -21.62 -4.28 -10.78
CA GLN A 406 -21.23 -3.59 -9.53
C GLN A 406 -20.66 -4.55 -8.50
N ILE A 407 -21.35 -5.65 -8.23
CA ILE A 407 -21.08 -6.53 -7.10
C ILE A 407 -20.22 -7.71 -7.56
N ILE A 408 -19.06 -7.88 -6.95
CA ILE A 408 -18.23 -9.08 -7.11
C ILE A 408 -18.88 -10.25 -6.36
N GLU A 409 -19.18 -10.03 -5.05
CA GLU A 409 -19.81 -10.96 -4.12
C GLU A 409 -20.17 -10.19 -2.83
N ASP A 410 -21.42 -10.24 -2.33
CA ASP A 410 -21.83 -9.38 -1.21
C ASP A 410 -22.38 -10.12 0.01
N ASP A 411 -22.56 -11.45 -0.08
CA ASP A 411 -23.14 -12.26 0.97
C ASP A 411 -22.21 -13.33 1.57
N SER A 412 -20.92 -13.29 1.20
CA SER A 412 -19.87 -14.24 1.64
C SER A 412 -20.21 -15.71 1.27
N PHE A 413 -20.72 -15.90 0.05
CA PHE A 413 -21.07 -17.19 -0.52
C PHE A 413 -22.22 -17.92 0.19
N SER A 414 -23.11 -17.19 0.87
CA SER A 414 -24.25 -17.79 1.57
C SER A 414 -25.46 -18.09 0.66
N SER A 415 -25.57 -17.40 -0.46
CA SER A 415 -26.48 -17.65 -1.55
C SER A 415 -25.70 -17.93 -2.82
N PHE A 416 -26.36 -18.43 -3.85
CA PHE A 416 -25.82 -18.54 -5.20
C PHE A 416 -26.77 -17.84 -6.16
N ASP A 417 -26.44 -16.60 -6.54
CA ASP A 417 -27.33 -15.77 -7.37
C ASP A 417 -26.62 -15.09 -8.57
N PRO A 418 -26.39 -15.85 -9.63
CA PRO A 418 -25.68 -15.41 -10.85
C PRO A 418 -26.23 -14.14 -11.53
N ALA A 419 -27.40 -13.68 -11.12
CA ALA A 419 -28.01 -12.45 -11.64
C ALA A 419 -27.55 -11.18 -10.88
N GLN A 420 -26.92 -11.33 -9.71
CA GLN A 420 -26.52 -10.22 -8.85
C GLN A 420 -25.01 -10.16 -8.63
N ASP A 421 -24.36 -11.32 -8.44
CA ASP A 421 -22.95 -11.43 -8.09
C ASP A 421 -22.09 -11.90 -9.26
N GLY A 422 -20.94 -11.24 -9.45
CA GLY A 422 -20.02 -11.52 -10.54
C GLY A 422 -19.34 -12.88 -10.43
N ILE A 423 -18.97 -13.29 -9.20
CA ILE A 423 -18.37 -14.62 -8.96
C ILE A 423 -19.40 -15.70 -9.37
N ASP A 424 -20.62 -15.63 -8.87
CA ASP A 424 -21.68 -16.59 -9.16
C ASP A 424 -22.02 -16.65 -10.65
N PHE A 425 -22.00 -15.47 -11.32
CA PHE A 425 -22.24 -15.40 -12.75
C PHE A 425 -21.21 -16.22 -13.53
N TYR A 426 -19.92 -16.05 -13.26
CA TYR A 426 -18.88 -16.78 -13.96
C TYR A 426 -18.77 -18.23 -13.53
N GLU A 427 -19.03 -18.53 -12.26
CA GLU A 427 -19.10 -19.89 -11.74
C GLU A 427 -20.16 -20.70 -12.47
N SER A 428 -21.34 -20.11 -12.67
CA SER A 428 -22.42 -20.75 -13.45
C SER A 428 -22.12 -20.95 -14.95
N LEU A 429 -20.96 -20.46 -15.42
CA LEU A 429 -20.45 -20.64 -16.79
C LEU A 429 -19.12 -21.41 -16.82
N GLU A 430 -18.62 -21.88 -15.67
CA GLU A 430 -17.34 -22.55 -15.56
C GLU A 430 -17.25 -23.74 -16.53
N GLY A 431 -16.21 -23.82 -17.34
CA GLY A 431 -16.00 -24.88 -18.34
C GLY A 431 -16.90 -24.80 -19.57
N MET A 432 -17.89 -23.92 -19.59
CA MET A 432 -18.82 -23.76 -20.72
C MET A 432 -18.21 -23.03 -21.91
N ARG A 433 -18.68 -23.36 -23.06
CA ARG A 433 -18.41 -22.62 -24.31
C ARG A 433 -19.24 -21.34 -24.34
N VAL A 434 -18.53 -20.20 -24.41
CA VAL A 434 -19.12 -18.86 -24.42
C VAL A 434 -18.71 -18.07 -25.67
N GLN A 435 -19.46 -17.00 -25.95
CA GLN A 435 -19.19 -16.06 -27.02
C GLN A 435 -19.39 -14.64 -26.54
N VAL A 436 -18.40 -13.76 -26.81
CA VAL A 436 -18.47 -12.31 -26.55
C VAL A 436 -18.55 -11.59 -27.91
N ASN A 437 -19.58 -10.75 -28.10
CA ASN A 437 -19.76 -9.98 -29.33
C ASN A 437 -19.30 -8.54 -29.14
N ASN A 438 -18.76 -7.93 -30.21
CA ASN A 438 -18.37 -6.52 -30.24
C ASN A 438 -17.53 -6.14 -29.03
N ALA A 439 -16.54 -6.94 -28.71
CA ALA A 439 -15.70 -6.70 -27.55
C ALA A 439 -14.86 -5.42 -27.70
N VAL A 440 -14.69 -4.69 -26.60
CA VAL A 440 -13.76 -3.54 -26.50
C VAL A 440 -12.72 -3.82 -25.44
N ALA A 441 -11.45 -3.61 -25.77
CA ALA A 441 -10.35 -3.74 -24.83
C ALA A 441 -10.38 -2.64 -23.75
N VAL A 442 -10.29 -3.01 -22.47
CA VAL A 442 -10.19 -2.12 -21.32
C VAL A 442 -8.84 -2.18 -20.63
N SER A 443 -7.95 -3.10 -21.08
CA SER A 443 -6.52 -3.09 -20.81
C SER A 443 -5.74 -3.07 -22.11
N PRO A 444 -4.46 -2.66 -22.10
CA PRO A 444 -3.54 -3.06 -23.14
C PRO A 444 -3.31 -4.58 -23.08
N THR A 445 -2.78 -5.17 -24.17
CA THR A 445 -2.29 -6.56 -24.11
C THR A 445 -1.13 -6.63 -23.15
N SER A 446 -1.22 -7.51 -22.15
CA SER A 446 -0.16 -7.71 -21.17
C SER A 446 1.03 -8.48 -21.74
N ASP A 447 2.15 -8.51 -21.03
CA ASP A 447 3.34 -9.33 -21.36
C ASP A 447 3.04 -10.84 -21.37
N PHE A 448 1.92 -11.25 -20.76
CA PHE A 448 1.47 -12.65 -20.73
C PHE A 448 0.45 -12.98 -21.82
N GLY A 449 0.17 -12.06 -22.75
CA GLY A 449 -0.81 -12.24 -23.82
C GLY A 449 -2.27 -12.00 -23.39
N GLU A 450 -2.53 -11.59 -22.15
CA GLU A 450 -3.88 -11.38 -21.63
C GLU A 450 -4.44 -10.02 -22.03
N ILE A 451 -5.76 -9.97 -22.32
CA ILE A 451 -6.49 -8.76 -22.68
C ILE A 451 -7.81 -8.71 -21.91
N ALA A 452 -7.98 -7.72 -21.05
CA ALA A 452 -9.28 -7.48 -20.42
C ALA A 452 -10.22 -6.76 -21.40
N ILE A 453 -11.46 -7.26 -21.48
CA ILE A 453 -12.47 -6.76 -22.42
C ILE A 453 -13.81 -6.54 -21.73
N LEU A 454 -14.66 -5.76 -22.38
CA LEU A 454 -16.10 -5.69 -22.14
C LEU A 454 -16.88 -6.13 -23.37
N ALA A 455 -18.00 -6.78 -23.15
CA ALA A 455 -18.95 -7.15 -24.20
C ALA A 455 -19.67 -5.90 -24.76
N ASP A 456 -20.18 -5.98 -25.98
CA ASP A 456 -21.09 -5.00 -26.61
C ASP A 456 -20.56 -3.56 -26.60
N ASN A 457 -19.26 -3.38 -26.81
CA ASN A 457 -18.55 -2.09 -26.68
C ASN A 457 -18.73 -1.42 -25.32
N GLY A 458 -19.01 -2.20 -24.27
CA GLY A 458 -19.24 -1.72 -22.91
C GLY A 458 -20.62 -1.11 -22.66
N ALA A 459 -21.65 -1.49 -23.46
CA ALA A 459 -22.99 -0.91 -23.34
C ALA A 459 -23.68 -1.14 -22.00
N ASN A 460 -23.34 -2.24 -21.31
CA ASN A 460 -23.90 -2.62 -20.00
C ASN A 460 -22.88 -2.47 -18.85
N ALA A 461 -21.74 -1.82 -19.10
CA ALA A 461 -20.69 -1.67 -18.12
C ALA A 461 -20.97 -0.52 -17.15
N GLY A 462 -20.28 -0.54 -16.02
CA GLY A 462 -20.22 0.54 -15.02
C GLY A 462 -19.63 1.84 -15.60
N THR A 463 -18.93 2.61 -14.76
CA THR A 463 -18.36 3.90 -15.18
C THR A 463 -17.20 3.70 -16.15
N ARG A 464 -17.34 4.22 -17.38
CA ARG A 464 -16.30 4.16 -18.41
C ARG A 464 -15.37 5.37 -18.32
N THR A 465 -14.08 5.16 -18.58
CA THR A 465 -13.16 6.27 -18.81
C THR A 465 -13.51 7.01 -20.12
N SER A 466 -13.11 8.26 -20.28
CA SER A 466 -13.29 9.01 -21.54
C SER A 466 -12.60 8.34 -22.73
N ARG A 467 -11.60 7.51 -22.45
CA ARG A 467 -10.71 6.89 -23.43
C ARG A 467 -11.07 5.42 -23.73
N GLY A 468 -12.14 4.92 -23.11
CA GLY A 468 -12.70 3.59 -23.42
C GLY A 468 -12.36 2.49 -22.42
N GLY A 469 -11.61 2.76 -21.36
CA GLY A 469 -11.41 1.88 -20.22
C GLY A 469 -12.65 1.77 -19.33
N ILE A 470 -12.54 1.10 -18.20
CA ILE A 470 -13.57 1.02 -17.16
C ILE A 470 -12.94 1.39 -15.80
N LEU A 471 -13.63 2.23 -15.03
CA LEU A 471 -13.12 2.87 -13.84
C LEU A 471 -13.61 2.18 -12.57
N VAL A 472 -12.69 1.91 -11.64
CA VAL A 472 -13.02 1.44 -10.29
C VAL A 472 -13.72 2.56 -9.51
N GLN A 473 -14.81 2.22 -8.83
CA GLN A 473 -15.60 3.12 -7.99
C GLN A 473 -15.80 2.53 -6.59
N PRO A 474 -16.17 3.32 -5.58
CA PRO A 474 -16.52 2.78 -4.27
C PRO A 474 -17.64 1.74 -4.36
N GLY A 475 -17.33 0.50 -4.04
CA GLY A 475 -18.27 -0.62 -4.10
C GLY A 475 -18.53 -1.17 -5.50
N ASP A 476 -17.80 -0.70 -6.51
CA ASP A 476 -17.88 -1.17 -7.90
C ASP A 476 -16.46 -1.46 -8.41
N PHE A 477 -16.10 -2.73 -8.49
CA PHE A 477 -14.81 -3.23 -8.95
C PHE A 477 -14.92 -3.97 -10.29
N ASN A 478 -15.95 -3.63 -11.07
CA ASN A 478 -16.18 -4.05 -12.45
C ASN A 478 -16.21 -5.59 -12.63
N PRO A 479 -17.20 -6.28 -12.05
CA PRO A 479 -17.33 -7.72 -12.22
C PRO A 479 -17.62 -8.16 -13.67
N GLU A 480 -18.14 -7.27 -14.52
CA GLU A 480 -18.47 -7.53 -15.94
C GLU A 480 -17.24 -7.63 -16.85
N ARG A 481 -16.07 -7.37 -16.33
CA ARG A 481 -14.80 -7.47 -17.02
C ARG A 481 -14.44 -8.94 -17.28
N ILE A 482 -14.01 -9.27 -18.49
CA ILE A 482 -13.60 -10.61 -18.90
C ILE A 482 -12.15 -10.55 -19.36
N ILE A 483 -11.29 -11.44 -18.88
CA ILE A 483 -9.91 -11.55 -19.35
C ILE A 483 -9.83 -12.63 -20.43
N ILE A 484 -9.37 -12.28 -21.62
CA ILE A 484 -8.97 -13.24 -22.65
C ILE A 484 -7.58 -13.75 -22.30
N ASP A 485 -7.36 -15.08 -22.40
CA ASP A 485 -6.07 -15.71 -22.10
C ASP A 485 -5.73 -16.71 -23.24
N ASP A 486 -4.51 -16.65 -23.73
CA ASP A 486 -4.00 -17.34 -24.91
C ASP A 486 -3.53 -18.79 -24.65
N VAL A 487 -3.85 -19.35 -23.50
CA VAL A 487 -3.37 -20.68 -23.06
C VAL A 487 -3.75 -21.84 -24.01
N ILE A 488 -4.74 -21.66 -24.87
CA ILE A 488 -5.18 -22.64 -25.88
C ILE A 488 -4.69 -22.27 -27.29
N ILE A 489 -4.82 -21.01 -27.65
CA ILE A 489 -4.43 -20.49 -28.98
C ILE A 489 -3.53 -19.27 -28.76
N ASP A 490 -2.24 -19.41 -29.08
CA ASP A 490 -1.26 -18.33 -29.00
C ASP A 490 -1.48 -17.27 -30.09
N GLY A 491 -1.03 -16.05 -29.85
CA GLY A 491 -0.88 -15.00 -30.86
C GLY A 491 -1.92 -13.90 -30.80
N GLU A 492 -2.20 -13.41 -29.59
CA GLU A 492 -3.07 -12.26 -29.36
C GLU A 492 -2.49 -11.00 -30.02
N PRO A 493 -3.40 -10.17 -30.62
CA PRO A 493 -2.99 -8.89 -31.19
C PRO A 493 -2.51 -7.95 -30.08
N GLN A 494 -1.49 -7.17 -30.35
CA GLN A 494 -1.08 -6.06 -29.48
C GLN A 494 -2.11 -4.94 -29.62
N VAL A 495 -2.91 -4.70 -28.59
CA VAL A 495 -3.98 -3.70 -28.58
C VAL A 495 -3.83 -2.76 -27.40
N ASN A 496 -4.18 -1.51 -27.59
CA ASN A 496 -4.31 -0.51 -26.53
C ASN A 496 -5.76 -0.45 -26.05
N VAL A 497 -5.98 0.20 -24.90
CA VAL A 497 -7.33 0.49 -24.39
C VAL A 497 -8.20 1.13 -25.48
N GLY A 498 -9.48 0.81 -25.49
CA GLY A 498 -10.47 1.31 -26.47
C GLY A 498 -10.44 0.62 -27.84
N ALA A 499 -9.51 -0.33 -28.07
CA ALA A 499 -9.51 -1.11 -29.31
C ALA A 499 -10.75 -2.02 -29.40
N GLN A 500 -11.41 -2.03 -30.55
CA GLN A 500 -12.64 -2.79 -30.80
C GLN A 500 -12.36 -4.01 -31.66
N PHE A 501 -12.82 -5.18 -31.22
CA PHE A 501 -12.71 -6.43 -31.97
C PHE A 501 -13.85 -6.56 -33.00
N ASN A 502 -13.47 -6.72 -34.26
CA ASN A 502 -14.42 -6.79 -35.38
C ASN A 502 -14.95 -8.21 -35.59
N GLY A 503 -15.66 -8.79 -34.66
CA GLY A 503 -16.23 -10.13 -34.70
C GLY A 503 -16.47 -10.71 -33.32
N ALA A 504 -17.06 -11.91 -33.34
CA ALA A 504 -17.31 -12.65 -32.12
C ALA A 504 -16.02 -13.31 -31.60
N ILE A 505 -15.78 -13.26 -30.33
CA ILE A 505 -14.72 -13.99 -29.61
C ILE A 505 -15.39 -15.22 -28.97
N THR A 506 -14.89 -16.41 -29.29
CA THR A 506 -15.43 -17.66 -28.73
C THR A 506 -14.36 -18.40 -27.96
N GLY A 507 -14.72 -18.88 -26.77
CA GLY A 507 -13.80 -19.62 -25.91
C GLY A 507 -14.54 -20.46 -24.88
N VAL A 508 -13.81 -20.94 -23.88
CA VAL A 508 -14.35 -21.59 -22.68
C VAL A 508 -13.98 -20.77 -21.44
N ILE A 509 -14.89 -20.73 -20.47
CA ILE A 509 -14.60 -20.08 -19.18
C ILE A 509 -13.76 -21.00 -18.32
N ASP A 510 -12.67 -20.47 -17.77
CA ASP A 510 -11.78 -21.13 -16.80
C ASP A 510 -11.51 -20.18 -15.64
N TYR A 511 -11.05 -20.70 -14.50
CA TYR A 511 -10.59 -19.89 -13.39
C TYR A 511 -9.12 -20.16 -13.14
N SER A 512 -8.31 -19.12 -13.21
CA SER A 512 -6.87 -19.19 -12.92
C SER A 512 -6.30 -17.82 -12.57
N PHE A 513 -5.24 -17.82 -11.74
CA PHE A 513 -4.56 -16.59 -11.32
C PHE A 513 -5.52 -15.54 -10.75
N SER A 514 -6.47 -16.01 -9.92
CA SER A 514 -7.44 -15.18 -9.21
C SER A 514 -8.47 -14.46 -10.10
N ASN A 515 -8.67 -14.91 -11.32
CA ASN A 515 -9.64 -14.34 -12.26
C ASN A 515 -10.36 -15.43 -13.06
N TYR A 516 -11.63 -15.16 -13.43
CA TYR A 516 -12.31 -15.89 -14.50
C TYR A 516 -11.80 -15.39 -15.85
N LYS A 517 -11.48 -16.33 -16.72
CA LYS A 517 -10.86 -16.08 -18.02
C LYS A 517 -11.61 -16.76 -19.16
N LEU A 518 -11.65 -16.11 -20.28
CA LEU A 518 -12.11 -16.68 -21.54
C LEU A 518 -10.88 -17.21 -22.29
N LEU A 519 -10.70 -18.53 -22.29
CA LEU A 519 -9.66 -19.19 -23.07
C LEU A 519 -10.14 -19.31 -24.52
N ASN A 520 -9.61 -18.50 -25.42
CA ASN A 520 -10.07 -18.46 -26.81
C ASN A 520 -9.80 -19.79 -27.55
N THR A 521 -10.81 -20.30 -28.22
CA THR A 521 -10.73 -21.57 -28.99
C THR A 521 -10.58 -21.36 -30.49
N ALA A 522 -10.47 -20.11 -30.92
CA ALA A 522 -10.16 -19.67 -32.27
C ALA A 522 -9.28 -18.39 -32.21
N PRO A 523 -8.50 -18.10 -33.25
CA PRO A 523 -7.78 -16.84 -33.32
C PRO A 523 -8.70 -15.64 -33.12
N LEU A 524 -8.24 -14.63 -32.37
CA LEU A 524 -9.02 -13.44 -32.12
C LEU A 524 -9.33 -12.69 -33.41
N PRO A 525 -10.52 -12.06 -33.51
CA PRO A 525 -10.84 -11.15 -34.62
C PRO A 525 -9.86 -9.99 -34.68
N THR A 526 -9.74 -9.37 -35.86
CA THR A 526 -8.90 -8.15 -35.97
C THR A 526 -9.47 -7.04 -35.09
N ALA A 527 -8.59 -6.42 -34.31
CA ALA A 527 -8.93 -5.24 -33.52
C ALA A 527 -8.61 -3.96 -34.29
N THR A 528 -9.39 -2.92 -34.09
CA THR A 528 -9.22 -1.59 -34.69
C THR A 528 -9.51 -0.49 -33.70
N GLY A 529 -8.87 0.67 -33.90
CA GLY A 529 -8.99 1.79 -32.96
C GLY A 529 -7.98 1.67 -31.81
N GLY A 530 -8.35 2.18 -30.67
CA GLY A 530 -7.48 2.35 -29.52
C GLY A 530 -7.06 3.81 -29.32
N VAL A 531 -6.56 4.10 -28.14
CA VAL A 531 -6.16 5.45 -27.74
C VAL A 531 -4.81 5.86 -28.32
N THR A 532 -4.53 7.15 -28.30
CA THR A 532 -3.20 7.73 -28.57
C THR A 532 -2.69 8.45 -27.33
N ARG A 533 -1.36 8.54 -27.18
CA ARG A 533 -0.74 9.25 -26.05
C ARG A 533 -1.17 10.71 -26.00
N GLU A 534 -1.41 11.21 -24.81
CA GLU A 534 -1.84 12.57 -24.56
C GLU A 534 -0.66 13.54 -24.39
N GLU A 535 -0.96 14.81 -24.49
CA GLU A 535 -0.04 15.89 -24.18
C GLU A 535 -0.77 16.87 -23.26
N THR A 536 -0.14 17.24 -22.13
CA THR A 536 -0.74 18.22 -21.23
C THR A 536 -0.81 19.62 -21.86
N ASN A 537 -1.85 20.37 -21.50
CA ASN A 537 -1.96 21.80 -21.78
C ASN A 537 -1.44 22.68 -20.61
N LEU A 538 -1.00 22.07 -19.54
CA LEU A 538 -0.48 22.78 -18.36
C LEU A 538 1.00 23.12 -18.55
N THR A 539 1.26 24.23 -19.23
CA THR A 539 2.64 24.71 -19.46
C THR A 539 3.03 25.75 -18.44
N ALA A 540 4.32 25.81 -18.11
CA ALA A 540 4.90 26.83 -17.26
C ALA A 540 4.86 28.22 -17.93
N SER A 541 4.68 29.29 -17.14
CA SER A 541 4.86 30.67 -17.54
C SER A 541 5.58 31.47 -16.43
N ALA A 542 5.85 32.74 -16.64
CA ALA A 542 6.66 33.53 -15.69
C ALA A 542 6.15 33.46 -14.24
N ASP A 543 4.83 33.46 -14.06
CA ASP A 543 4.13 33.43 -12.77
C ASP A 543 3.40 32.10 -12.50
N GLN A 544 3.67 31.08 -13.29
CA GLN A 544 3.05 29.75 -13.14
C GLN A 544 4.12 28.70 -12.90
N LEU A 545 4.05 28.04 -11.75
CA LEU A 545 4.85 26.89 -11.36
C LEU A 545 4.15 25.62 -11.81
N THR A 546 4.91 24.68 -12.39
CA THR A 546 4.43 23.33 -12.72
C THR A 546 5.14 22.28 -11.86
N VAL A 547 4.36 21.38 -11.26
CA VAL A 547 4.86 20.26 -10.46
C VAL A 547 4.24 18.97 -10.99
N ALA A 548 5.08 17.99 -11.27
CA ALA A 548 4.66 16.65 -11.73
C ALA A 548 5.01 15.56 -10.73
N SER A 549 4.28 14.45 -10.81
CA SER A 549 4.59 13.17 -10.17
C SER A 549 4.69 12.10 -11.24
N PHE A 550 5.73 11.28 -11.20
CA PHE A 550 5.96 10.25 -12.19
C PHE A 550 6.69 9.02 -11.60
N ASN A 551 5.98 7.93 -11.42
CA ASN A 551 6.58 6.62 -11.17
C ASN A 551 7.23 6.12 -12.47
N VAL A 552 8.54 5.86 -12.46
CA VAL A 552 9.34 5.49 -13.66
C VAL A 552 9.64 3.99 -13.74
N GLU A 553 8.95 3.19 -12.93
CA GLU A 553 8.99 1.73 -12.92
C GLU A 553 10.42 1.16 -12.85
N ASN A 554 10.98 1.13 -11.62
CA ASN A 554 12.28 0.51 -11.33
C ASN A 554 13.41 0.96 -12.26
N LEU A 555 13.56 2.27 -12.49
CA LEU A 555 14.57 2.82 -13.40
C LEU A 555 15.99 2.67 -12.85
N ASP A 556 16.89 2.01 -13.59
CA ASP A 556 18.28 1.81 -13.23
C ASP A 556 19.24 1.98 -14.43
N PRO A 557 20.58 2.19 -14.22
CA PRO A 557 21.52 2.38 -15.31
C PRO A 557 21.74 1.14 -16.19
N GLY A 558 21.29 -0.04 -15.78
CA GLY A 558 21.30 -1.27 -16.56
C GLY A 558 20.17 -1.35 -17.59
N ASP A 559 19.15 -0.52 -17.44
CA ASP A 559 18.08 -0.38 -18.41
C ASP A 559 18.61 0.02 -19.79
N ASN A 560 17.91 -0.45 -20.82
CA ASN A 560 18.33 -0.11 -22.18
C ASN A 560 18.16 1.40 -22.45
N SER A 561 19.00 1.95 -23.33
CA SER A 561 18.95 3.37 -23.68
C SER A 561 17.61 3.82 -24.28
N THR A 562 16.77 2.87 -24.75
CA THR A 562 15.44 3.17 -25.28
C THR A 562 14.50 3.57 -24.14
N LYS A 563 14.53 2.91 -22.96
CA LYS A 563 13.70 3.29 -21.80
C LYS A 563 14.01 4.74 -21.38
N PHE A 564 15.29 5.07 -21.17
CA PHE A 564 15.70 6.45 -20.84
C PHE A 564 15.28 7.47 -21.90
N SER A 565 15.46 7.16 -23.19
CA SER A 565 15.07 8.09 -24.26
C SER A 565 13.56 8.23 -24.39
N SER A 566 12.79 7.18 -24.13
CA SER A 566 11.33 7.23 -24.15
C SER A 566 10.79 8.02 -22.96
N LEU A 567 11.27 7.78 -21.73
CA LEU A 567 10.95 8.58 -20.55
C LEU A 567 11.28 10.07 -20.79
N ALA A 568 12.46 10.35 -21.34
CA ALA A 568 12.86 11.72 -21.68
C ALA A 568 11.91 12.38 -22.69
N GLN A 569 11.48 11.64 -23.73
CA GLN A 569 10.52 12.14 -24.71
C GLN A 569 9.13 12.42 -24.07
N LEU A 570 8.67 11.56 -23.17
CA LEU A 570 7.42 11.79 -22.42
C LEU A 570 7.54 13.05 -21.58
N ILE A 571 8.62 13.22 -20.83
CA ILE A 571 8.84 14.42 -19.99
C ILE A 571 8.85 15.70 -20.85
N VAL A 572 9.52 15.67 -22.00
CA VAL A 572 9.67 16.86 -22.88
C VAL A 572 8.39 17.14 -23.67
N ASN A 573 7.85 16.11 -24.35
CA ASN A 573 6.80 16.31 -25.33
C ASN A 573 5.40 16.25 -24.74
N ASN A 574 5.19 15.32 -23.79
CA ASN A 574 3.88 15.05 -23.23
C ASN A 574 3.65 15.85 -21.96
N LEU A 575 4.62 15.87 -21.01
CA LEU A 575 4.52 16.66 -19.78
C LEU A 575 4.95 18.13 -19.93
N LYS A 576 5.53 18.53 -21.07
CA LYS A 576 5.99 19.89 -21.37
C LYS A 576 7.10 20.42 -20.46
N SER A 577 7.99 19.53 -19.99
CA SER A 577 9.14 19.82 -19.12
C SER A 577 8.71 20.59 -17.86
N PRO A 578 8.05 19.96 -16.89
CA PRO A 578 7.62 20.59 -15.64
C PRO A 578 8.78 21.23 -14.87
N ASP A 579 8.51 22.25 -14.05
CA ASP A 579 9.54 22.93 -13.24
C ASP A 579 10.10 22.02 -12.14
N ILE A 580 9.23 21.19 -11.54
CA ILE A 580 9.60 20.19 -10.52
C ILE A 580 8.95 18.85 -10.90
N ILE A 581 9.68 17.74 -10.80
CA ILE A 581 9.15 16.39 -11.00
C ILE A 581 9.52 15.55 -9.77
N SER A 582 8.53 15.03 -9.06
CA SER A 582 8.72 13.93 -8.12
C SER A 582 8.85 12.64 -8.94
N LEU A 583 9.95 11.93 -8.77
CA LEU A 583 10.20 10.63 -9.41
C LEU A 583 10.13 9.53 -8.36
N GLU A 584 9.33 8.53 -8.62
CA GLU A 584 9.21 7.33 -7.83
C GLU A 584 9.89 6.15 -8.54
N GLU A 585 10.33 5.15 -7.79
CA GLU A 585 11.00 3.93 -8.28
C GLU A 585 12.33 4.14 -9.00
N VAL A 586 13.10 5.12 -8.56
CA VAL A 586 14.49 5.26 -9.02
C VAL A 586 15.38 4.31 -8.21
N GLN A 587 16.06 3.41 -8.91
CA GLN A 587 17.02 2.45 -8.32
C GLN A 587 18.42 3.05 -8.21
N ASP A 588 19.29 2.37 -7.48
CA ASP A 588 20.70 2.75 -7.36
C ASP A 588 21.52 2.52 -8.64
N ASN A 589 22.83 2.77 -8.54
CA ASN A 589 23.71 2.79 -9.71
C ASN A 589 23.97 1.41 -10.34
N ASN A 590 23.54 0.32 -9.75
CA ASN A 590 23.68 -1.04 -10.27
C ASN A 590 22.36 -1.85 -10.27
N GLY A 591 21.25 -1.18 -10.00
CA GLY A 591 19.89 -1.74 -10.13
C GLY A 591 19.64 -2.90 -9.16
N PRO A 592 19.03 -4.02 -9.59
CA PRO A 592 18.60 -5.10 -8.70
C PRO A 592 19.77 -5.97 -8.18
N VAL A 593 21.00 -5.49 -8.23
CA VAL A 593 22.16 -6.22 -7.69
C VAL A 593 22.23 -6.01 -6.18
N ASN A 594 21.91 -7.05 -5.42
CA ASN A 594 21.96 -6.98 -3.97
C ASN A 594 23.42 -6.94 -3.46
N ASP A 595 23.89 -5.73 -3.17
CA ASP A 595 25.20 -5.43 -2.58
C ASP A 595 25.12 -4.16 -1.73
N SER A 596 26.18 -3.48 -1.42
CA SER A 596 26.19 -2.28 -0.55
C SER A 596 26.11 -0.95 -1.32
N VAL A 597 25.79 -0.96 -2.60
CA VAL A 597 25.60 0.26 -3.41
C VAL A 597 24.21 0.83 -3.08
N VAL A 598 24.18 2.09 -2.68
CA VAL A 598 22.93 2.81 -2.36
C VAL A 598 22.85 4.17 -3.08
N ASP A 599 23.89 4.56 -3.82
CA ASP A 599 23.92 5.82 -4.57
C ASP A 599 23.21 5.67 -5.92
N ALA A 600 22.41 6.64 -6.33
CA ALA A 600 21.68 6.67 -7.60
C ALA A 600 22.10 7.82 -8.52
N ASN A 601 23.25 8.43 -8.26
CA ASN A 601 23.69 9.59 -9.02
C ASN A 601 23.82 9.30 -10.53
N LEU A 602 24.22 8.09 -10.91
CA LEU A 602 24.33 7.68 -12.30
C LEU A 602 22.95 7.56 -12.96
N THR A 603 21.96 7.01 -12.25
CA THR A 603 20.58 6.87 -12.75
C THR A 603 19.99 8.25 -13.06
N TYR A 604 20.03 9.18 -12.09
CA TYR A 604 19.55 10.55 -12.29
C TYR A 604 20.29 11.27 -13.42
N GLN A 605 21.63 11.19 -13.45
CA GLN A 605 22.40 11.88 -14.48
C GLN A 605 22.14 11.33 -15.87
N THR A 606 21.89 10.02 -15.99
CA THR A 606 21.56 9.38 -17.28
C THR A 606 20.20 9.89 -17.79
N LEU A 607 19.21 10.00 -16.91
CA LEU A 607 17.89 10.53 -17.27
C LEU A 607 17.98 12.03 -17.64
N ILE A 608 18.67 12.84 -16.85
CA ILE A 608 18.88 14.27 -17.14
C ILE A 608 19.56 14.49 -18.50
N ASN A 609 20.59 13.68 -18.79
CA ASN A 609 21.28 13.74 -20.08
C ASN A 609 20.34 13.33 -21.23
N ALA A 610 19.48 12.33 -21.04
CA ALA A 610 18.50 11.92 -22.03
C ALA A 610 17.43 13.02 -22.26
N ILE A 611 16.96 13.70 -21.21
CA ILE A 611 16.03 14.82 -21.30
C ILE A 611 16.65 15.98 -22.11
N ALA A 612 17.90 16.35 -21.80
CA ALA A 612 18.62 17.37 -22.55
C ALA A 612 18.81 16.98 -24.02
N ALA A 613 19.13 15.69 -24.30
CA ALA A 613 19.26 15.18 -25.66
C ALA A 613 17.92 15.17 -26.43
N ALA A 614 16.80 15.02 -25.74
CA ALA A 614 15.46 15.15 -26.32
C ALA A 614 15.04 16.62 -26.58
N GLY A 615 15.87 17.59 -26.21
CA GLY A 615 15.62 19.02 -26.37
C GLY A 615 14.88 19.65 -25.18
N GLY A 616 14.82 18.94 -24.05
CA GLY A 616 14.23 19.45 -22.81
C GLY A 616 15.16 20.35 -22.01
N LEU A 617 14.71 20.72 -20.82
CA LEU A 617 15.44 21.57 -19.86
C LEU A 617 16.64 20.82 -19.27
N THR A 618 17.62 21.56 -18.78
CA THR A 618 18.69 21.02 -17.94
C THR A 618 18.21 21.02 -16.50
N TYR A 619 17.89 19.82 -16.00
CA TYR A 619 17.46 19.63 -14.63
C TYR A 619 18.64 19.44 -13.67
N GLU A 620 18.45 19.86 -12.42
CA GLU A 620 19.18 19.35 -11.27
C GLU A 620 18.33 18.30 -10.55
N TYR A 621 18.95 17.50 -9.67
CA TYR A 621 18.24 16.53 -8.88
C TYR A 621 18.57 16.63 -7.39
N ARG A 622 17.64 16.17 -6.55
CA ARG A 622 17.84 15.99 -5.11
C ARG A 622 17.24 14.63 -4.70
N GLN A 623 17.99 13.92 -3.88
CA GLN A 623 17.57 12.65 -3.32
C GLN A 623 18.31 12.40 -1.98
N VAL A 624 17.87 11.45 -1.20
CA VAL A 624 18.55 10.95 -0.01
C VAL A 624 18.80 9.45 -0.19
N ASN A 625 20.04 9.01 -0.05
CA ASN A 625 20.37 7.59 -0.16
C ASN A 625 19.62 6.79 0.93
N PRO A 626 18.94 5.70 0.60
CA PRO A 626 18.34 4.81 1.58
C PRO A 626 19.40 4.08 2.41
N VAL A 627 18.96 3.43 3.45
CA VAL A 627 19.78 2.41 4.12
C VAL A 627 19.64 1.12 3.33
N ASP A 628 20.77 0.49 3.02
CA ASP A 628 20.85 -0.71 2.20
C ASP A 628 19.82 -1.78 2.61
N ASP A 629 19.02 -2.26 1.65
CA ASP A 629 17.92 -3.23 1.80
C ASP A 629 16.81 -2.84 2.80
N GLN A 630 16.66 -1.54 3.16
CA GLN A 630 15.67 -1.11 4.17
C GLN A 630 14.47 -0.32 3.60
N ASP A 631 14.40 -0.13 2.29
CA ASP A 631 13.32 0.66 1.67
C ASP A 631 12.27 -0.20 0.91
N GLY A 632 12.43 -1.53 0.91
CA GLY A 632 11.54 -2.46 0.22
C GLY A 632 11.59 -2.33 -1.31
N GLY A 633 10.59 -2.82 -2.00
CA GLY A 633 10.53 -2.85 -3.46
C GLY A 633 11.38 -3.94 -4.07
N GLU A 634 12.05 -3.67 -5.20
CA GLU A 634 12.95 -4.62 -5.86
C GLU A 634 14.15 -4.96 -4.96
N PRO A 635 14.37 -6.24 -4.63
CA PRO A 635 15.49 -6.63 -3.77
C PRO A 635 16.84 -6.19 -4.34
N GLY A 636 17.63 -5.48 -3.54
CA GLY A 636 18.92 -4.90 -3.94
C GLY A 636 18.83 -3.60 -4.73
N GLY A 637 17.64 -3.20 -5.21
CA GLY A 637 17.48 -2.00 -6.03
C GLY A 637 17.51 -0.68 -5.23
N ASN A 638 17.34 -0.77 -3.91
CA ASN A 638 17.37 0.40 -3.03
C ASN A 638 16.51 1.56 -3.56
N ILE A 639 15.28 1.25 -3.98
CA ILE A 639 14.38 2.20 -4.66
C ILE A 639 14.04 3.38 -3.76
N ARG A 640 13.89 4.56 -4.36
CA ARG A 640 13.67 5.81 -3.65
C ARG A 640 12.80 6.78 -4.40
N VAL A 641 12.38 7.80 -3.68
CA VAL A 641 11.82 9.02 -4.24
C VAL A 641 12.93 10.06 -4.43
N GLY A 642 12.87 10.82 -5.52
CA GLY A 642 13.76 11.94 -5.77
C GLY A 642 13.09 13.05 -6.56
N PHE A 643 13.70 14.22 -6.58
CA PHE A 643 13.23 15.35 -7.36
C PHE A 643 14.16 15.67 -8.52
N LEU A 644 13.57 15.93 -9.70
CA LEU A 644 14.20 16.74 -10.73
C LEU A 644 13.62 18.15 -10.68
N PHE A 645 14.41 19.16 -10.82
CA PHE A 645 13.93 20.54 -10.88
C PHE A 645 14.73 21.43 -11.84
N ASN A 646 14.05 22.45 -12.39
CA ASN A 646 14.62 23.42 -13.30
C ASN A 646 15.28 24.58 -12.52
N PRO A 647 16.62 24.62 -12.39
CA PRO A 647 17.32 25.64 -11.59
C PRO A 647 17.22 27.06 -12.20
N ASP A 648 16.83 27.20 -13.46
CA ASP A 648 16.61 28.52 -14.06
C ASP A 648 15.28 29.17 -13.59
N ARG A 649 14.40 28.39 -12.90
CA ARG A 649 13.06 28.84 -12.51
C ARG A 649 12.74 28.64 -11.03
N VAL A 650 13.25 27.60 -10.42
CA VAL A 650 13.05 27.32 -9.00
C VAL A 650 14.38 27.17 -8.29
N ASP A 651 14.50 27.75 -7.13
CA ASP A 651 15.67 27.60 -6.28
C ASP A 651 15.39 26.56 -5.23
N PHE A 652 16.29 25.60 -5.06
CA PHE A 652 16.20 24.63 -3.99
C PHE A 652 16.85 25.20 -2.71
N VAL A 653 16.12 25.20 -1.59
CA VAL A 653 16.61 25.80 -0.33
C VAL A 653 17.53 24.84 0.38
N ASP A 654 18.84 25.00 0.18
CA ASP A 654 19.92 24.29 0.88
C ASP A 654 20.30 25.06 2.16
N THR A 655 19.76 24.74 3.30
CA THR A 655 20.14 25.38 4.56
C THR A 655 21.52 24.91 5.01
N PRO A 656 22.53 25.80 5.15
CA PRO A 656 23.88 25.41 5.59
C PRO A 656 23.85 24.67 6.92
N GLY A 657 24.39 23.44 6.94
CA GLY A 657 24.49 22.59 8.15
C GLY A 657 23.26 21.71 8.42
N SER A 658 22.24 21.73 7.59
CA SER A 658 21.18 20.72 7.54
C SER A 658 21.33 19.86 6.27
N SER A 659 20.75 18.67 6.26
CA SER A 659 20.62 17.90 5.01
C SER A 659 19.67 18.67 4.07
N PRO A 660 20.06 18.99 2.84
CA PRO A 660 19.26 19.82 1.94
C PRO A 660 17.92 19.20 1.55
N SER A 661 17.86 17.88 1.52
CA SER A 661 16.60 17.12 1.44
C SER A 661 16.45 16.35 2.74
N ARG A 662 15.23 16.26 3.25
CA ARG A 662 14.96 15.50 4.47
C ARG A 662 13.91 14.43 4.24
N LEU A 663 14.09 13.31 4.93
CA LEU A 663 13.08 12.28 5.04
C LEU A 663 12.16 12.61 6.23
N ILE A 664 10.87 12.36 6.09
CA ILE A 664 9.89 12.61 7.16
C ILE A 664 10.12 11.62 8.31
N ASP A 665 10.30 10.35 7.97
CA ASP A 665 10.49 9.27 8.93
C ASP A 665 11.71 8.43 8.54
N THR A 666 12.59 8.20 9.48
CA THR A 666 13.81 7.39 9.30
C THR A 666 13.91 6.27 10.34
N ASP A 667 12.83 6.00 11.09
CA ASP A 667 12.80 4.90 12.03
C ASP A 667 12.77 3.56 11.27
N LEU A 668 13.76 2.71 11.55
CA LEU A 668 13.87 1.37 10.94
C LEU A 668 13.44 0.28 11.92
N SER A 669 12.85 0.64 13.06
CA SER A 669 12.42 -0.33 14.05
C SER A 669 11.29 -1.21 13.52
N ASN A 670 11.28 -2.48 13.91
CA ASN A 670 10.23 -3.42 13.47
C ASN A 670 8.84 -2.96 13.95
N GLY A 671 7.94 -2.76 13.00
CA GLY A 671 6.57 -2.26 13.24
C GLY A 671 6.40 -0.77 13.01
N ASP A 672 7.45 -0.03 12.66
CA ASP A 672 7.31 1.32 12.12
C ASP A 672 6.69 1.29 10.72
N ALA A 673 5.93 2.33 10.37
CA ALA A 673 5.18 2.38 9.11
C ALA A 673 6.07 2.47 7.87
N PHE A 674 7.25 3.07 8.00
CA PHE A 674 8.22 3.21 6.93
C PHE A 674 9.42 2.24 7.06
N ALA A 675 9.42 1.34 8.06
CA ALA A 675 10.37 0.23 8.10
C ALA A 675 10.14 -0.68 6.89
N ASN A 676 11.20 -0.97 6.14
CA ASN A 676 11.16 -1.71 4.87
C ASN A 676 10.19 -1.10 3.83
N SER A 677 10.06 0.21 3.82
CA SER A 677 9.27 0.97 2.83
C SER A 677 10.00 2.27 2.48
N ARG A 678 9.71 2.83 1.31
CA ARG A 678 10.30 4.08 0.83
C ARG A 678 9.91 5.23 1.74
N LYS A 679 10.91 6.01 2.18
CA LYS A 679 10.70 7.16 3.08
C LYS A 679 10.26 8.39 2.30
N PRO A 680 9.24 9.13 2.75
CA PRO A 680 8.83 10.37 2.09
C PRO A 680 9.95 11.41 2.08
N LEU A 681 10.18 12.02 0.91
CA LEU A 681 11.21 13.01 0.67
C LEU A 681 10.62 14.42 0.66
N VAL A 682 11.16 15.32 1.45
CA VAL A 682 10.75 16.73 1.49
C VAL A 682 11.76 17.60 0.76
N GLY A 683 11.32 18.34 -0.25
CA GLY A 683 12.04 19.44 -0.87
C GLY A 683 11.39 20.77 -0.55
N GLU A 684 12.21 21.75 -0.22
CA GLU A 684 11.80 23.15 -0.06
C GLU A 684 12.30 23.94 -1.26
N PHE A 685 11.38 24.55 -2.00
CA PHE A 685 11.66 25.30 -3.22
C PHE A 685 11.18 26.73 -3.11
N LEU A 686 11.87 27.63 -3.80
CA LEU A 686 11.43 29.02 -3.98
C LEU A 686 11.08 29.25 -5.45
N PHE A 687 9.90 29.75 -5.69
CA PHE A 687 9.43 30.19 -7.01
C PHE A 687 8.86 31.60 -6.92
N ASN A 688 9.47 32.55 -7.64
CA ASN A 688 9.07 33.95 -7.58
C ASN A 688 9.01 34.51 -6.14
N GLY A 689 9.86 34.02 -5.23
CA GLY A 689 9.86 34.37 -3.81
C GLY A 689 8.79 33.69 -2.95
N ASN A 690 8.00 32.85 -3.55
CA ASN A 690 7.04 32.04 -2.81
C ASN A 690 7.69 30.70 -2.42
N GLN A 691 7.73 30.41 -1.13
CA GLN A 691 8.17 29.13 -0.60
C GLN A 691 7.13 28.05 -0.93
N VAL A 692 7.59 26.92 -1.47
CA VAL A 692 6.76 25.76 -1.80
C VAL A 692 7.42 24.50 -1.26
N TYR A 693 6.73 23.77 -0.41
CA TYR A 693 7.13 22.46 0.05
C TYR A 693 6.59 21.40 -0.89
N VAL A 694 7.45 20.55 -1.44
CA VAL A 694 7.06 19.37 -2.21
C VAL A 694 7.46 18.13 -1.40
N ILE A 695 6.49 17.29 -1.10
CA ILE A 695 6.64 16.05 -0.34
C ILE A 695 6.39 14.90 -1.30
N GLY A 696 7.47 14.30 -1.79
CA GLY A 696 7.41 13.12 -2.67
C GLY A 696 7.22 11.86 -1.87
N ASN A 697 6.32 10.99 -2.30
CA ASN A 697 5.92 9.78 -1.61
C ASN A 697 5.90 8.58 -2.54
N HIS A 698 6.18 7.41 -1.98
CA HIS A 698 5.85 6.13 -2.57
C HIS A 698 5.44 5.19 -1.44
N PHE A 699 4.14 5.06 -1.21
CA PHE A 699 3.61 4.26 -0.11
C PHE A 699 3.76 2.75 -0.38
N ASN A 700 3.49 1.95 0.65
CA ASN A 700 3.57 0.51 0.54
C ASN A 700 2.59 -0.02 -0.50
N SER A 701 3.07 -0.92 -1.36
CA SER A 701 2.24 -1.49 -2.44
C SER A 701 1.06 -2.31 -1.89
N LYS A 702 0.09 -2.61 -2.76
CA LYS A 702 -1.04 -3.51 -2.45
C LYS A 702 -0.62 -4.99 -2.36
N GLY A 703 0.68 -5.27 -2.39
CA GLY A 703 1.24 -6.60 -2.25
C GLY A 703 0.81 -7.29 -0.96
N GLY A 704 0.31 -8.53 -1.09
CA GLY A 704 -0.23 -9.31 0.03
C GLY A 704 -1.73 -9.10 0.31
N ASP A 705 -2.39 -8.17 -0.35
CA ASP A 705 -3.85 -8.06 -0.35
C ASP A 705 -4.47 -9.26 -1.08
N GLN A 706 -5.65 -9.65 -0.65
CA GLN A 706 -6.34 -10.78 -1.26
C GLN A 706 -7.00 -10.36 -2.57
N PRO A 707 -7.13 -11.30 -3.53
CA PRO A 707 -7.67 -11.00 -4.85
C PRO A 707 -9.17 -10.67 -4.80
N LEU A 708 -9.63 -9.87 -5.78
CA LEU A 708 -11.05 -9.50 -5.93
C LEU A 708 -11.94 -10.73 -6.15
N PHE A 709 -11.55 -11.64 -7.05
CA PHE A 709 -12.26 -12.90 -7.29
C PHE A 709 -11.63 -14.04 -6.48
N GLY A 710 -11.53 -13.85 -5.16
CA GLY A 710 -10.93 -14.80 -4.21
C GLY A 710 -11.94 -15.40 -3.25
N GLN A 711 -11.48 -16.40 -2.47
CA GLN A 711 -12.32 -17.14 -1.53
C GLN A 711 -12.81 -16.34 -0.32
N ASN A 712 -12.25 -15.19 -0.04
CA ASN A 712 -12.69 -14.32 1.06
C ASN A 712 -13.33 -13.07 0.47
N GLN A 713 -14.60 -12.82 0.83
CA GLN A 713 -15.38 -11.71 0.37
C GLN A 713 -15.98 -10.92 1.55
N PRO A 714 -15.77 -9.63 1.63
CA PRO A 714 -14.85 -8.86 0.77
C PRO A 714 -13.37 -9.23 0.99
N PRO A 715 -12.49 -8.95 0.02
CA PRO A 715 -11.07 -9.27 0.15
C PRO A 715 -10.42 -8.63 1.38
N ILE A 716 -9.52 -9.35 2.05
CA ILE A 716 -8.76 -8.81 3.18
C ILE A 716 -7.60 -7.98 2.64
N LEU A 717 -7.61 -6.66 2.92
CA LEU A 717 -6.60 -5.71 2.49
C LEU A 717 -5.51 -5.59 3.56
N SER A 718 -4.60 -6.55 3.62
CA SER A 718 -3.57 -6.64 4.67
C SER A 718 -2.55 -5.50 4.62
N SER A 719 -2.31 -4.94 3.42
CA SER A 719 -1.37 -3.85 3.20
C SER A 719 -1.93 -2.47 3.55
N GLU A 720 -3.26 -2.30 3.56
CA GLU A 720 -3.93 -1.02 3.84
C GLU A 720 -3.56 -0.45 5.22
N ALA A 721 -3.38 -1.32 6.22
CA ALA A 721 -3.04 -0.89 7.57
C ALA A 721 -1.69 -0.13 7.62
N GLN A 722 -0.70 -0.54 6.83
CA GLN A 722 0.57 0.14 6.73
C GLN A 722 0.41 1.48 5.99
N ARG A 723 -0.29 1.51 4.85
CA ARG A 723 -0.57 2.75 4.13
C ARG A 723 -1.34 3.76 4.97
N LEU A 724 -2.28 3.31 5.80
CA LEU A 724 -3.01 4.17 6.73
C LEU A 724 -2.06 4.84 7.74
N GLN A 725 -1.09 4.10 8.29
CA GLN A 725 -0.09 4.65 9.21
C GLN A 725 0.87 5.61 8.49
N GLN A 726 1.31 5.28 7.27
CA GLN A 726 2.12 6.15 6.42
C GLN A 726 1.41 7.47 6.13
N ALA A 727 0.14 7.40 5.74
CA ALA A 727 -0.71 8.56 5.51
C ALA A 727 -0.81 9.46 6.75
N GLN A 728 -0.99 8.87 7.94
CA GLN A 728 -1.06 9.64 9.19
C GLN A 728 0.26 10.34 9.53
N ILE A 729 1.40 9.70 9.28
CA ILE A 729 2.72 10.30 9.53
C ILE A 729 2.93 11.49 8.61
N VAL A 730 2.63 11.35 7.31
CA VAL A 730 2.77 12.45 6.34
C VAL A 730 1.80 13.58 6.66
N ASN A 731 0.54 13.29 7.00
CA ASN A 731 -0.43 14.29 7.41
C ASN A 731 0.01 15.06 8.67
N ASN A 732 0.50 14.38 9.70
CA ASN A 732 1.05 15.02 10.90
C ASN A 732 2.22 15.98 10.59
N PHE A 733 3.04 15.59 9.59
CA PHE A 733 4.12 16.47 9.13
C PHE A 733 3.57 17.72 8.44
N VAL A 734 2.58 17.57 7.56
CA VAL A 734 1.86 18.69 6.91
C VAL A 734 1.24 19.61 7.97
N ASP A 735 0.57 19.05 8.96
CA ASP A 735 -0.01 19.82 10.07
C ASP A 735 1.06 20.64 10.80
N SER A 736 2.26 20.08 11.02
CA SER A 736 3.37 20.79 11.66
C SER A 736 3.87 22.00 10.84
N LEU A 737 3.82 21.93 9.51
CA LEU A 737 4.12 23.06 8.63
C LEU A 737 3.03 24.13 8.69
N LEU A 738 1.76 23.72 8.68
CA LEU A 738 0.61 24.60 8.76
C LEU A 738 0.45 25.26 10.14
N GLU A 739 0.88 24.61 11.23
CA GLU A 739 0.97 25.23 12.55
C GLU A 739 1.96 26.40 12.58
N VAL A 740 3.07 26.30 11.84
CA VAL A 740 4.06 27.38 11.71
C VAL A 740 3.58 28.46 10.75
N ASN A 741 3.06 28.05 9.61
CA ASN A 741 2.52 28.96 8.59
C ASN A 741 1.19 28.43 8.03
N PRO A 742 0.03 28.92 8.50
CA PRO A 742 -1.28 28.48 8.01
C PRO A 742 -1.53 28.70 6.51
N ASN A 743 -0.70 29.51 5.85
CA ASN A 743 -0.75 29.77 4.41
C ASN A 743 0.43 29.11 3.67
N ALA A 744 1.06 28.08 4.23
CA ALA A 744 2.14 27.38 3.55
C ALA A 744 1.65 26.79 2.21
N ASN A 745 2.46 26.93 1.17
CA ASN A 745 2.25 26.23 -0.09
C ASN A 745 2.83 24.83 0.04
N ILE A 746 1.98 23.83 0.10
CA ILE A 746 2.38 22.44 0.29
C ILE A 746 1.80 21.60 -0.85
N VAL A 747 2.65 20.80 -1.49
CA VAL A 747 2.31 19.79 -2.49
C VAL A 747 2.75 18.44 -1.93
N VAL A 748 1.84 17.50 -1.79
CA VAL A 748 2.10 16.10 -1.47
C VAL A 748 1.84 15.31 -2.74
N ALA A 749 2.87 14.71 -3.30
CA ALA A 749 2.80 14.03 -4.60
C ALA A 749 3.41 12.63 -4.53
N GLY A 750 3.00 11.73 -5.39
CA GLY A 750 3.59 10.42 -5.54
C GLY A 750 2.59 9.31 -5.78
N ASP A 751 3.14 8.11 -5.93
CA ASP A 751 2.39 6.86 -5.91
C ASP A 751 2.04 6.51 -4.46
N LEU A 752 0.76 6.72 -4.11
CA LEU A 752 0.24 6.42 -2.77
C LEU A 752 -0.33 5.00 -2.67
N ASN A 753 -0.28 4.23 -3.77
CA ASN A 753 -0.69 2.84 -3.85
C ASN A 753 -2.11 2.57 -3.32
N ASP A 754 -2.99 3.57 -3.36
CA ASP A 754 -4.39 3.41 -2.93
C ASP A 754 -5.33 4.39 -3.65
N PHE A 755 -6.62 4.07 -3.66
CA PHE A 755 -7.64 4.81 -4.38
C PHE A 755 -7.93 6.18 -3.73
N GLN A 756 -8.32 7.17 -4.52
CA GLN A 756 -8.68 8.54 -4.05
C GLN A 756 -9.79 8.55 -2.99
N PHE A 757 -10.63 7.50 -2.95
CA PHE A 757 -11.72 7.33 -1.99
C PHE A 757 -11.37 6.38 -0.82
N SER A 758 -10.14 5.90 -0.74
CA SER A 758 -9.70 4.97 0.30
C SER A 758 -9.48 5.67 1.65
N LYS A 759 -9.46 4.89 2.71
CA LYS A 759 -9.23 5.39 4.06
C LYS A 759 -7.82 5.98 4.27
N PRO A 760 -6.73 5.41 3.69
CA PRO A 760 -5.43 6.07 3.69
C PRO A 760 -5.47 7.47 3.06
N LEU A 761 -6.12 7.65 1.90
CA LEU A 761 -6.21 8.95 1.24
C LEU A 761 -7.08 9.94 2.04
N GLU A 762 -8.19 9.50 2.64
CA GLU A 762 -8.98 10.33 3.56
C GLU A 762 -8.15 10.79 4.77
N THR A 763 -7.33 9.90 5.33
CA THR A 763 -6.43 10.22 6.45
C THR A 763 -5.35 11.21 6.03
N LEU A 764 -4.75 11.03 4.86
CA LEU A 764 -3.75 11.95 4.33
C LEU A 764 -4.33 13.35 4.07
N LYS A 765 -5.55 13.45 3.53
CA LYS A 765 -6.26 14.72 3.36
C LYS A 765 -6.43 15.45 4.71
N GLY A 766 -6.78 14.75 5.79
CA GLY A 766 -6.87 15.26 7.16
C GLY A 766 -7.71 16.54 7.34
N GLY A 767 -8.43 16.97 6.29
CA GLY A 767 -9.18 18.23 6.25
C GLY A 767 -8.32 19.47 6.02
N VAL A 768 -7.03 19.31 5.69
CA VAL A 768 -6.06 20.40 5.41
C VAL A 768 -5.47 20.32 4.00
N LEU A 769 -5.63 19.16 3.33
CA LEU A 769 -5.20 18.94 1.95
C LEU A 769 -6.40 18.59 1.06
N THR A 770 -6.34 19.04 -0.18
CA THR A 770 -7.28 18.65 -1.24
C THR A 770 -6.54 17.80 -2.28
N ASN A 771 -7.06 16.63 -2.58
CA ASN A 771 -6.54 15.80 -3.68
C ASN A 771 -7.02 16.40 -5.02
N LEU A 772 -6.09 16.80 -5.86
CA LEU A 772 -6.43 17.48 -7.10
C LEU A 772 -7.14 16.58 -8.12
N ILE A 773 -6.87 15.26 -8.12
CA ILE A 773 -7.56 14.32 -9.01
C ILE A 773 -9.09 14.32 -8.77
N ASP A 774 -9.53 14.59 -7.52
CA ASP A 774 -10.95 14.69 -7.17
C ASP A 774 -11.64 15.89 -7.86
N THR A 775 -10.87 16.83 -8.41
CA THR A 775 -11.38 18.01 -9.12
C THR A 775 -11.60 17.76 -10.62
N LEU A 776 -11.06 16.66 -11.14
CA LEU A 776 -11.26 16.24 -12.52
C LEU A 776 -12.66 15.63 -12.74
N PRO A 777 -13.16 15.61 -13.98
CA PRO A 777 -14.31 14.78 -14.32
C PRO A 777 -14.07 13.32 -13.89
N LEU A 778 -15.10 12.66 -13.39
CA LEU A 778 -14.96 11.30 -12.83
C LEU A 778 -14.26 10.33 -13.81
N ASN A 779 -14.57 10.42 -15.08
CA ASN A 779 -14.03 9.57 -16.14
C ASN A 779 -12.56 9.87 -16.53
N GLU A 780 -11.90 10.83 -15.85
CA GLU A 780 -10.48 11.17 -15.97
C GLU A 780 -9.69 10.86 -14.68
N GLN A 781 -10.32 10.28 -13.67
CA GLN A 781 -9.72 10.05 -12.34
C GLN A 781 -9.01 8.68 -12.27
N TYR A 782 -8.00 8.45 -13.09
CA TYR A 782 -7.19 7.24 -13.06
C TYR A 782 -5.77 7.51 -13.55
N THR A 783 -4.81 6.73 -13.05
CA THR A 783 -3.37 6.84 -13.37
C THR A 783 -2.75 5.47 -13.67
N TYR A 784 -3.49 4.39 -13.47
CA TYR A 784 -3.01 3.03 -13.52
C TYR A 784 -4.10 2.10 -14.07
N ASN A 785 -3.71 1.02 -14.73
CA ASN A 785 -4.63 0.00 -15.23
C ASN A 785 -4.20 -1.39 -14.76
N PHE A 786 -4.93 -1.97 -13.83
CA PHE A 786 -4.66 -3.31 -13.33
C PHE A 786 -5.72 -4.30 -13.83
N GLU A 787 -5.31 -5.27 -14.65
CA GLU A 787 -6.21 -6.30 -15.20
C GLU A 787 -7.47 -5.71 -15.84
N GLY A 788 -7.37 -4.56 -16.50
CA GLY A 788 -8.49 -3.86 -17.14
C GLY A 788 -9.26 -2.90 -16.24
N ASN A 789 -8.91 -2.80 -14.97
CA ASN A 789 -9.46 -1.83 -14.02
C ASN A 789 -8.63 -0.55 -14.02
N ALA A 790 -9.18 0.53 -14.63
CA ALA A 790 -8.58 1.86 -14.50
C ALA A 790 -8.81 2.39 -13.07
N GLN A 791 -7.75 2.86 -12.42
CA GLN A 791 -7.75 3.26 -11.01
C GLN A 791 -6.71 4.36 -10.75
N ALA A 792 -6.95 5.23 -9.78
CA ALA A 792 -5.99 6.22 -9.35
C ALA A 792 -5.13 5.65 -8.21
N LEU A 793 -3.81 5.60 -8.41
CA LEU A 793 -2.81 5.24 -7.39
C LEU A 793 -1.85 6.39 -7.15
N ASP A 794 -1.59 7.20 -8.16
CA ASP A 794 -0.78 8.40 -8.09
C ASP A 794 -1.64 9.61 -7.80
N HIS A 795 -1.18 10.48 -6.93
CA HIS A 795 -1.95 11.61 -6.46
C HIS A 795 -1.09 12.86 -6.29
N ILE A 796 -1.72 14.03 -6.45
CA ILE A 796 -1.19 15.32 -6.04
C ILE A 796 -2.20 15.97 -5.11
N LEU A 797 -1.84 16.10 -3.83
CA LEU A 797 -2.65 16.79 -2.84
C LEU A 797 -2.01 18.14 -2.51
N VAL A 798 -2.82 19.15 -2.30
CA VAL A 798 -2.35 20.52 -2.07
C VAL A 798 -3.02 21.18 -0.88
N SER A 799 -2.28 22.08 -0.21
CA SER A 799 -2.82 22.92 0.84
C SER A 799 -3.85 23.93 0.31
N ASP A 800 -4.71 24.41 1.21
CA ASP A 800 -5.75 25.40 0.89
C ASP A 800 -5.22 26.66 0.21
N ASN A 801 -3.99 27.09 0.53
CA ASN A 801 -3.39 28.27 -0.10
C ASN A 801 -3.13 28.04 -1.58
N LEU A 802 -2.57 26.92 -1.98
CA LEU A 802 -2.37 26.55 -3.38
C LEU A 802 -3.71 26.35 -4.11
N LEU A 803 -4.66 25.69 -3.47
CA LEU A 803 -5.96 25.43 -4.06
C LEU A 803 -6.72 26.73 -4.38
N ASN A 804 -6.84 27.62 -3.39
CA ASN A 804 -7.76 28.76 -3.45
C ASN A 804 -7.10 30.04 -3.96
N ASN A 805 -5.81 30.27 -3.64
CA ASN A 805 -5.12 31.50 -3.97
C ASN A 805 -4.20 31.39 -5.19
N ALA A 806 -3.68 30.19 -5.47
CA ALA A 806 -2.81 29.94 -6.62
C ALA A 806 -3.52 29.31 -7.83
N ALA A 807 -4.85 29.19 -7.80
CA ALA A 807 -5.66 28.64 -8.89
C ALA A 807 -5.13 27.28 -9.39
N ALA A 808 -4.97 26.35 -8.46
CA ALA A 808 -4.44 25.00 -8.76
C ALA A 808 -5.20 24.32 -9.89
N GLN A 809 -4.46 23.72 -10.80
CA GLN A 809 -4.96 22.89 -11.90
C GLN A 809 -4.19 21.58 -11.91
N VAL A 810 -4.81 20.51 -12.41
CA VAL A 810 -4.18 19.21 -12.57
C VAL A 810 -4.59 18.59 -13.90
N ASP A 811 -3.73 17.74 -14.42
CA ASP A 811 -3.95 16.92 -15.60
C ASP A 811 -3.30 15.56 -15.36
N VAL A 812 -4.03 14.48 -15.61
CA VAL A 812 -3.46 13.13 -15.73
C VAL A 812 -3.08 12.94 -17.18
N VAL A 813 -1.82 12.71 -17.45
CA VAL A 813 -1.34 12.61 -18.83
C VAL A 813 -1.25 11.15 -19.23
N HIS A 814 -2.29 10.63 -19.87
CA HIS A 814 -2.38 9.21 -20.24
C HIS A 814 -1.41 8.84 -21.36
N VAL A 815 -0.26 8.33 -20.97
CA VAL A 815 0.86 7.99 -21.88
C VAL A 815 1.41 6.59 -21.71
N ASN A 816 1.04 5.89 -20.64
CA ASN A 816 1.59 4.59 -20.25
C ASN A 816 0.52 3.52 -20.01
N SER A 817 -0.32 3.66 -18.97
CA SER A 817 -1.18 2.60 -18.44
C SER A 817 -2.17 1.98 -19.44
N GLU A 818 -2.40 2.64 -20.56
CA GLU A 818 -3.31 2.22 -21.62
C GLU A 818 -2.62 1.63 -22.87
N PHE A 819 -1.27 1.52 -22.85
CA PHE A 819 -0.47 1.21 -24.05
C PHE A 819 0.36 -0.07 -23.87
N THR A 820 0.44 -0.90 -24.91
CA THR A 820 1.27 -2.12 -24.92
C THR A 820 2.76 -1.83 -24.98
N ASP A 821 3.15 -0.64 -25.46
CA ASP A 821 4.54 -0.16 -25.54
C ASP A 821 4.85 0.89 -24.47
N GLN A 822 4.23 0.75 -23.30
CA GLN A 822 4.46 1.60 -22.13
C GLN A 822 5.93 1.51 -21.66
N VAL A 823 6.40 2.56 -21.03
CA VAL A 823 7.74 2.63 -20.43
C VAL A 823 7.72 2.69 -18.91
N SER A 824 6.51 2.80 -18.37
CA SER A 824 6.10 2.64 -16.99
C SER A 824 4.64 2.15 -17.00
N ASP A 825 4.21 1.48 -15.96
CA ASP A 825 2.82 1.06 -15.78
C ASP A 825 1.93 2.18 -15.20
N HIS A 826 2.52 3.31 -14.80
CA HIS A 826 1.84 4.49 -14.26
C HIS A 826 1.78 5.64 -15.26
N ASP A 827 0.65 6.36 -15.28
CA ASP A 827 0.50 7.64 -15.98
C ASP A 827 0.90 8.80 -15.05
N PRO A 828 1.74 9.73 -15.54
CA PRO A 828 2.16 10.87 -14.74
C PRO A 828 1.05 11.90 -14.57
N LEU A 829 1.11 12.64 -13.43
CA LEU A 829 0.28 13.81 -13.19
C LEU A 829 1.11 15.08 -13.36
N VAL A 830 0.49 16.12 -13.91
CA VAL A 830 1.04 17.48 -13.94
C VAL A 830 0.09 18.43 -13.25
N SER A 831 0.58 19.20 -12.29
CA SER A 831 -0.17 20.30 -11.66
C SER A 831 0.44 21.64 -12.00
N ARG A 832 -0.37 22.71 -11.96
CA ARG A 832 0.05 24.09 -12.22
C ARG A 832 -0.54 25.04 -11.22
N PHE A 833 0.30 25.96 -10.71
CA PHE A 833 -0.05 26.95 -9.69
C PHE A 833 0.35 28.35 -10.14
N THR A 834 -0.51 29.33 -9.95
CA THR A 834 -0.18 30.75 -10.23
C THR A 834 0.38 31.40 -8.97
N LEU A 835 1.68 31.63 -8.96
CA LEU A 835 2.43 32.21 -7.84
C LEU A 835 3.17 33.46 -8.34
N SER A 836 2.52 34.60 -8.19
CA SER A 836 3.03 35.88 -8.70
C SER A 836 4.21 36.35 -7.86
N SER A 837 5.20 36.96 -8.52
CA SER A 837 6.33 37.63 -7.87
C SER A 837 5.88 38.91 -7.16
N SER A 838 6.31 39.09 -5.91
CA SER A 838 6.30 40.39 -5.24
C SER A 838 7.75 40.89 -5.20
N VAL A 839 7.96 42.14 -5.63
CA VAL A 839 9.28 42.78 -5.52
C VAL A 839 9.29 43.62 -4.24
N THR A 840 10.23 43.32 -3.32
CA THR A 840 10.45 44.16 -2.15
C THR A 840 11.53 45.19 -2.46
N VAL A 841 11.22 46.48 -2.29
CA VAL A 841 12.20 47.56 -2.53
C VAL A 841 12.78 48.01 -1.19
N ILE A 842 14.09 47.92 -1.04
CA ILE A 842 14.82 48.32 0.17
C ILE A 842 15.82 49.41 -0.19
N ASN A 843 15.72 50.57 0.44
CA ASN A 843 16.58 51.71 0.17
C ASN A 843 17.38 52.13 1.41
N GLY A 844 18.69 52.28 1.28
CA GLY A 844 19.62 52.76 2.30
C GLY A 844 19.55 54.30 2.44
N GLY A 845 20.11 54.98 1.50
CA GLY A 845 20.07 56.47 1.45
C GLY A 845 21.42 57.12 1.48
N ASN A 846 21.76 57.89 2.52
CA ASN A 846 23.06 58.54 2.65
C ASN A 846 23.82 57.96 3.84
N GLY A 847 25.00 57.50 3.64
CA GLY A 847 25.87 56.95 4.71
C GLY A 847 26.15 55.49 4.50
N THR A 848 26.81 54.83 5.42
CA THR A 848 27.13 53.41 5.32
C THR A 848 25.94 52.57 5.77
N ASP A 849 25.32 51.87 4.86
CA ASP A 849 24.14 51.06 5.10
C ASP A 849 24.46 49.60 4.95
N ALA A 850 23.72 48.72 5.68
CA ALA A 850 23.73 47.27 5.53
C ALA A 850 22.30 46.82 5.19
N LEU A 851 22.07 46.47 3.93
CA LEU A 851 20.77 46.07 3.44
C LEU A 851 20.75 44.55 3.22
N ASN A 852 19.73 43.90 3.74
CA ASN A 852 19.52 42.49 3.49
C ASN A 852 18.16 42.29 2.82
N GLY A 853 18.14 41.54 1.73
CA GLY A 853 16.97 41.09 1.05
C GLY A 853 16.17 40.03 1.82
N THR A 854 15.11 39.57 1.21
CA THR A 854 14.20 38.57 1.72
C THR A 854 14.51 37.20 1.07
N LEU A 855 13.56 36.28 1.09
CA LEU A 855 13.63 35.04 0.30
C LEU A 855 13.09 35.23 -1.14
N GLY A 856 12.53 36.38 -1.46
CA GLY A 856 11.90 36.71 -2.74
C GLY A 856 12.75 37.65 -3.59
N ARG A 857 12.16 38.05 -4.71
CA ARG A 857 12.81 39.02 -5.58
C ARG A 857 12.86 40.40 -4.91
N ASP A 858 14.04 40.96 -4.75
CA ASP A 858 14.28 42.20 -4.09
C ASP A 858 14.96 43.20 -5.01
N GLU A 859 14.73 44.49 -4.73
CA GLU A 859 15.47 45.61 -5.30
C GLU A 859 16.12 46.39 -4.15
N LEU A 860 17.44 46.23 -3.99
CA LEU A 860 18.22 46.88 -2.96
C LEU A 860 18.98 48.05 -3.54
N ASN A 861 18.79 49.22 -2.99
CA ASN A 861 19.46 50.45 -3.42
C ASN A 861 20.26 51.04 -2.24
N GLY A 862 21.58 50.92 -2.26
CA GLY A 862 22.49 51.45 -1.22
C GLY A 862 22.42 52.98 -1.11
N GLY A 863 22.68 53.67 -2.21
CA GLY A 863 22.54 55.10 -2.31
C GLY A 863 23.88 55.85 -2.30
N ASN A 864 24.17 56.62 -1.26
CA ASN A 864 25.47 57.27 -1.11
C ASN A 864 26.16 56.75 0.15
N GLY A 865 27.35 56.24 0.01
CA GLY A 865 28.17 55.75 1.18
C GLY A 865 28.93 54.55 0.80
N LYS A 866 29.49 53.85 1.85
CA LYS A 866 30.08 52.55 1.66
C LYS A 866 29.09 51.53 2.17
N ASP A 867 28.32 50.95 1.25
CA ASP A 867 27.18 50.12 1.60
C ASP A 867 27.50 48.63 1.47
N THR A 868 26.76 47.81 2.18
CA THR A 868 26.79 46.34 2.03
C THR A 868 25.38 45.85 1.72
N LEU A 869 25.19 45.35 0.55
CA LEU A 869 23.93 44.81 0.05
C LEU A 869 24.02 43.27 -0.07
N SER A 870 23.02 42.59 0.44
CA SER A 870 22.92 41.14 0.35
C SER A 870 21.54 40.73 -0.16
N GLY A 871 21.45 40.11 -1.35
CA GLY A 871 20.20 39.71 -1.97
C GLY A 871 19.50 38.58 -1.20
N SER A 872 20.20 37.59 -0.76
CA SER A 872 19.72 36.37 -0.10
C SER A 872 19.25 35.31 -1.11
N TYR A 873 18.02 34.95 -1.17
CA TYR A 873 17.42 34.07 -2.17
C TYR A 873 16.52 34.90 -3.11
N GLY A 874 16.44 34.49 -4.36
CA GLY A 874 15.56 35.17 -5.34
C GLY A 874 16.36 35.91 -6.40
N LYS A 875 15.68 36.25 -7.50
CA LYS A 875 16.32 37.03 -8.59
C LYS A 875 16.37 38.52 -8.27
N ASP A 876 17.44 38.92 -7.65
CA ASP A 876 17.56 40.25 -7.03
C ASP A 876 18.21 41.26 -7.94
N THR A 877 17.96 42.52 -7.62
CA THR A 877 18.64 43.66 -8.25
C THR A 877 19.30 44.48 -7.15
N LEU A 878 20.62 44.48 -7.11
CA LEU A 878 21.41 45.24 -6.15
C LEU A 878 22.10 46.42 -6.84
N ASN A 879 21.85 47.63 -6.36
CA ASN A 879 22.48 48.86 -6.80
C ASN A 879 23.26 49.47 -5.63
N GLY A 880 24.59 49.45 -5.68
CA GLY A 880 25.45 50.09 -4.69
C GLY A 880 25.23 51.63 -4.66
N GLY A 881 25.48 52.28 -5.75
CA GLY A 881 25.24 53.69 -5.93
C GLY A 881 26.52 54.52 -5.96
N ASN A 882 26.77 55.35 -4.96
CA ASN A 882 28.01 56.12 -4.84
C ASN A 882 28.79 55.67 -3.58
N GLY A 883 30.03 55.28 -3.73
CA GLY A 883 30.89 54.81 -2.64
C GLY A 883 31.55 53.49 -2.95
N ASP A 884 32.45 53.03 -2.15
CA ASP A 884 33.08 51.74 -2.38
C ASP A 884 32.24 50.65 -1.68
N ASP A 885 31.36 49.98 -2.45
CA ASP A 885 30.28 49.16 -1.98
C ASP A 885 30.63 47.66 -2.01
N ILE A 886 29.88 46.85 -1.26
CA ILE A 886 29.95 45.38 -1.27
C ILE A 886 28.58 44.86 -1.64
N LEU A 887 28.50 44.19 -2.80
CA LEU A 887 27.28 43.62 -3.32
C LEU A 887 27.41 42.08 -3.33
N LEU A 888 26.49 41.42 -2.66
CA LEU A 888 26.43 39.96 -2.51
C LEU A 888 25.07 39.46 -3.02
N GLY A 889 25.01 38.88 -4.21
CA GLY A 889 23.74 38.33 -4.78
C GLY A 889 23.28 37.13 -3.94
N GLN A 890 24.15 36.22 -3.65
CA GLN A 890 24.03 34.98 -2.91
C GLN A 890 23.42 33.81 -3.70
N VAL A 891 22.11 33.62 -3.76
CA VAL A 891 21.49 32.48 -4.42
C VAL A 891 20.51 32.93 -5.47
N SER A 892 20.52 32.33 -6.65
CA SER A 892 19.74 32.65 -7.87
C SER A 892 20.47 33.57 -8.84
N ASN A 893 19.78 33.89 -9.95
CA ASN A 893 20.40 34.69 -11.02
C ASN A 893 20.15 36.19 -10.78
N ASP A 894 21.15 36.88 -10.27
CA ASP A 894 21.07 38.26 -9.77
C ASP A 894 21.60 39.28 -10.75
N ILE A 895 21.21 40.55 -10.53
CA ILE A 895 21.77 41.72 -11.23
C ILE A 895 22.42 42.64 -10.20
N LEU A 896 23.74 42.79 -10.28
CA LEU A 896 24.55 43.59 -9.39
C LEU A 896 25.12 44.78 -10.18
N VAL A 897 24.87 45.99 -9.70
CA VAL A 897 25.40 47.24 -10.25
C VAL A 897 26.13 48.00 -9.15
N GLY A 898 27.47 48.04 -9.22
CA GLY A 898 28.32 48.73 -8.25
C GLY A 898 28.03 50.24 -8.21
N GLY A 899 28.31 50.94 -9.29
CA GLY A 899 28.01 52.35 -9.46
C GLY A 899 29.22 53.23 -9.52
N ASN A 900 29.40 54.18 -8.64
CA ASN A 900 30.58 55.00 -8.56
C ASN A 900 31.41 54.65 -7.31
N GLY A 901 32.63 54.23 -7.46
CA GLY A 901 33.52 53.81 -6.39
C GLY A 901 34.26 52.54 -6.70
N ASP A 902 35.14 52.09 -5.83
CA ASP A 902 35.88 50.81 -5.99
C ASP A 902 35.10 49.70 -5.32
N ASP A 903 34.22 49.01 -6.13
CA ASP A 903 33.21 48.14 -5.63
C ASP A 903 33.66 46.65 -5.60
N LEU A 904 33.06 45.83 -4.70
CA LEU A 904 33.17 44.37 -4.68
C LEU A 904 31.86 43.72 -5.05
N LEU A 905 31.82 43.03 -6.17
CA LEU A 905 30.65 42.33 -6.67
C LEU A 905 30.86 40.83 -6.59
N ASN A 906 30.02 40.15 -5.84
CA ASN A 906 29.97 38.69 -5.73
C ASN A 906 28.56 38.20 -6.06
N GLY A 907 28.38 37.62 -7.24
CA GLY A 907 27.09 37.08 -7.68
C GLY A 907 26.59 35.98 -6.74
N GLY A 908 27.45 35.05 -6.41
CA GLY A 908 27.08 33.89 -5.56
C GLY A 908 26.74 32.67 -6.38
N GLN A 909 25.72 31.92 -6.01
CA GLN A 909 25.21 30.77 -6.78
C GLN A 909 24.20 31.26 -7.82
N GLY A 910 24.48 30.98 -9.11
CA GLY A 910 23.59 31.40 -10.18
C GLY A 910 24.33 31.70 -11.47
N LYS A 911 23.61 32.36 -12.36
CA LYS A 911 24.17 32.99 -13.58
C LYS A 911 23.91 34.49 -13.48
N ASP A 912 24.84 35.15 -12.85
CA ASP A 912 24.64 36.53 -12.44
C ASP A 912 25.07 37.53 -13.52
N THR A 913 24.52 38.71 -13.44
CA THR A 913 24.93 39.83 -14.31
C THR A 913 25.58 40.91 -13.44
N LEU A 914 26.88 41.12 -13.61
CA LEU A 914 27.69 42.03 -12.81
C LEU A 914 28.13 43.22 -13.65
N THR A 915 27.93 44.41 -13.13
CA THR A 915 28.32 45.69 -13.78
C THR A 915 29.01 46.57 -12.73
N GLY A 916 30.29 46.81 -12.89
CA GLY A 916 31.10 47.65 -11.97
C GLY A 916 30.77 49.14 -12.10
N CYS A 917 30.65 49.66 -13.28
CA CYS A 917 30.44 51.04 -13.70
C CYS A 917 31.71 51.91 -13.58
N GLN A 918 31.85 52.83 -12.60
CA GLN A 918 32.99 53.72 -12.43
C GLN A 918 33.81 53.38 -11.18
N GLY A 919 35.07 53.08 -11.38
CA GLY A 919 36.02 52.77 -10.33
C GLY A 919 36.94 51.60 -10.67
N SER A 920 37.67 51.12 -9.70
CA SER A 920 38.51 49.93 -9.83
C SER A 920 37.80 48.79 -9.12
N ASP A 921 36.94 48.12 -9.87
CA ASP A 921 36.00 47.19 -9.34
C ASP A 921 36.58 45.73 -9.22
N ARG A 922 36.01 44.94 -8.32
CA ARG A 922 36.42 43.56 -8.09
C ARG A 922 35.24 42.63 -8.27
N PHE A 923 35.39 41.72 -9.26
CA PHE A 923 34.39 40.70 -9.55
C PHE A 923 34.87 39.35 -8.99
N VAL A 924 34.10 38.79 -8.10
CA VAL A 924 34.47 37.53 -7.42
C VAL A 924 34.22 36.33 -8.34
N LEU A 925 35.21 35.44 -8.45
CA LEU A 925 35.09 34.16 -9.14
C LEU A 925 35.28 33.02 -8.15
N ALA A 926 34.36 32.06 -8.15
CA ALA A 926 34.38 30.88 -7.29
C ALA A 926 34.06 29.61 -8.09
N VAL A 927 34.40 28.45 -7.57
CA VAL A 927 34.14 27.13 -8.19
C VAL A 927 32.81 26.62 -7.66
N GLY A 928 31.99 26.08 -8.55
CA GLY A 928 30.69 25.48 -8.17
C GLY A 928 29.57 26.47 -7.87
N THR A 929 29.74 27.74 -8.24
CA THR A 929 28.73 28.81 -8.02
C THR A 929 27.93 29.15 -9.27
N GLY A 930 28.28 28.59 -10.45
CA GLY A 930 27.66 28.94 -11.72
C GLY A 930 28.58 29.76 -12.61
N SER A 931 28.02 30.49 -13.59
CA SER A 931 28.83 31.29 -14.54
C SER A 931 28.26 32.68 -14.68
N ASP A 932 29.04 33.69 -14.30
CA ASP A 932 28.58 35.09 -14.29
C ASP A 932 28.92 35.85 -15.58
N THR A 933 28.10 36.81 -15.93
CA THR A 933 28.39 37.73 -17.02
C THR A 933 28.83 39.07 -16.47
N ILE A 934 30.07 39.46 -16.68
CA ILE A 934 30.63 40.75 -16.34
C ILE A 934 30.48 41.65 -17.58
N THR A 935 29.70 42.72 -17.45
CA THR A 935 29.20 43.47 -18.60
C THR A 935 30.13 44.55 -19.09
N ASP A 936 31.01 45.12 -18.23
CA ASP A 936 31.78 46.29 -18.48
C ASP A 936 33.25 46.28 -17.99
N PHE A 937 33.83 45.10 -17.80
CA PHE A 937 35.21 44.91 -17.32
C PHE A 937 36.23 45.67 -18.11
N LYS A 938 37.02 46.51 -17.45
CA LYS A 938 38.09 47.33 -18.01
C LYS A 938 39.48 46.83 -17.62
N ASP A 939 40.23 46.38 -18.62
CA ASP A 939 41.61 45.95 -18.40
C ASP A 939 42.48 47.10 -17.87
N GLY A 940 43.21 46.86 -16.76
CA GLY A 940 44.09 47.80 -16.06
C GLY A 940 43.39 48.73 -15.08
N GLU A 941 42.07 48.62 -14.92
CA GLU A 941 41.25 49.35 -13.93
C GLU A 941 40.58 48.35 -12.98
N ASP A 942 39.92 47.30 -13.51
CA ASP A 942 39.19 46.33 -12.76
C ASP A 942 40.00 45.03 -12.49
N LEU A 943 39.57 44.27 -11.49
CA LEU A 943 40.17 43.01 -11.08
C LEU A 943 39.18 41.88 -10.95
N LEU A 944 39.61 40.68 -11.31
CA LEU A 944 38.93 39.44 -11.04
C LEU A 944 39.46 38.87 -9.70
N ALA A 945 38.57 38.78 -8.75
CA ALA A 945 38.89 38.37 -7.39
C ALA A 945 38.70 36.85 -7.22
N LEU A 946 39.78 36.12 -7.03
CA LEU A 946 39.74 34.66 -6.88
C LEU A 946 39.46 34.30 -5.43
N SER A 947 38.44 33.46 -5.18
CA SER A 947 38.17 32.92 -3.85
C SER A 947 39.30 32.03 -3.32
N ASP A 948 39.43 31.89 -2.01
CA ASP A 948 40.53 31.20 -1.31
C ASP A 948 40.99 29.85 -1.86
N THR A 949 40.16 29.14 -2.59
CA THR A 949 40.42 27.80 -3.16
C THR A 949 40.89 27.85 -4.62
N LEU A 950 40.81 29.05 -5.26
CA LEU A 950 41.06 29.21 -6.70
C LEU A 950 42.37 30.01 -6.92
N SER A 951 43.16 29.57 -7.87
CA SER A 951 44.36 30.29 -8.28
C SER A 951 44.41 30.50 -9.79
N PHE A 952 45.07 31.53 -10.26
CA PHE A 952 45.23 31.84 -11.69
C PHE A 952 45.71 30.63 -12.50
N GLY A 953 46.58 29.80 -11.95
CA GLY A 953 47.14 28.62 -12.63
C GLY A 953 46.10 27.50 -12.88
N GLN A 954 44.97 27.55 -12.28
CA GLN A 954 43.86 26.59 -12.48
C GLN A 954 42.88 27.06 -13.55
N LEU A 955 43.02 28.25 -14.10
CA LEU A 955 42.11 28.84 -15.05
C LEU A 955 42.54 28.65 -16.51
N THR A 956 41.58 28.43 -17.37
CA THR A 956 41.68 28.52 -18.83
C THR A 956 40.98 29.77 -19.29
N ILE A 957 41.69 30.66 -19.96
CA ILE A 957 41.19 31.92 -20.53
C ILE A 957 41.16 31.80 -22.03
N ALA A 958 39.96 31.89 -22.63
CA ALA A 958 39.81 31.67 -24.05
C ALA A 958 38.86 32.70 -24.70
N GLN A 959 39.09 33.04 -25.97
CA GLN A 959 38.11 33.80 -26.73
C GLN A 959 36.92 32.90 -27.04
N GLY A 960 35.73 33.40 -26.85
CA GLY A 960 34.51 32.67 -27.16
C GLY A 960 34.29 32.48 -28.65
N THR A 961 33.29 31.67 -29.00
CA THR A 961 32.85 31.42 -30.37
C THR A 961 31.36 31.77 -30.53
N ASP A 962 30.91 31.78 -31.78
CA ASP A 962 29.47 31.96 -32.07
C ASP A 962 28.87 33.22 -31.40
N ALA A 963 27.85 33.09 -30.57
CA ALA A 963 27.26 34.21 -29.84
C ALA A 963 28.22 34.91 -28.88
N ASN A 964 29.25 34.18 -28.39
CA ASN A 964 30.29 34.70 -27.48
C ASN A 964 31.58 35.10 -28.20
N ALA A 965 31.59 35.23 -29.51
CA ALA A 965 32.82 35.52 -30.29
C ALA A 965 33.50 36.85 -29.90
N ALA A 966 32.79 37.79 -29.34
CA ALA A 966 33.31 39.06 -28.83
C ALA A 966 33.80 39.01 -27.36
N ASN A 967 33.55 37.91 -26.65
CA ASN A 967 33.67 37.82 -25.20
C ASN A 967 34.88 36.92 -24.80
N THR A 968 35.42 37.18 -23.64
CA THR A 968 36.40 36.24 -22.99
C THR A 968 35.67 35.30 -22.09
N LEU A 969 35.96 33.99 -22.21
CA LEU A 969 35.47 32.93 -21.37
C LEU A 969 36.56 32.53 -20.37
N ILE A 970 36.23 32.48 -19.09
CA ILE A 970 37.11 32.03 -18.01
C ILE A 970 36.53 30.72 -17.43
N SER A 971 37.28 29.63 -17.57
CA SER A 971 36.84 28.31 -17.12
C SER A 971 37.87 27.66 -16.21
N LEU A 972 37.43 26.72 -15.38
CA LEU A 972 38.32 25.86 -14.60
C LEU A 972 38.98 24.82 -15.52
N THR A 973 40.30 24.73 -15.52
CA THR A 973 41.05 23.85 -16.46
C THR A 973 40.78 22.36 -16.21
N SER A 974 40.49 21.96 -14.98
CA SER A 974 40.30 20.55 -14.58
C SER A 974 38.96 19.97 -14.99
N SER A 975 37.88 20.76 -15.00
CA SER A 975 36.49 20.35 -15.27
C SER A 975 35.87 20.96 -16.52
N ASN A 976 36.49 21.98 -17.11
CA ASN A 976 35.91 22.90 -18.11
C ASN A 976 34.70 23.69 -17.60
N GLU A 977 34.47 23.76 -16.32
CA GLU A 977 33.44 24.57 -15.72
C GLU A 977 33.64 26.05 -16.09
N LEU A 978 32.62 26.68 -16.67
CA LEU A 978 32.64 28.11 -17.00
C LEU A 978 32.36 28.91 -15.73
N LEU A 979 33.30 29.78 -15.34
CA LEU A 979 33.17 30.64 -14.16
C LEU A 979 32.69 32.03 -14.52
N ALA A 980 33.19 32.62 -15.65
CA ALA A 980 32.79 33.96 -16.07
C ALA A 980 32.84 34.17 -17.58
N ILE A 981 32.02 35.09 -18.04
CA ILE A 981 31.99 35.66 -19.37
C ILE A 981 32.29 37.14 -19.26
N LEU A 982 33.40 37.63 -19.77
CA LEU A 982 33.73 39.05 -19.85
C LEU A 982 33.22 39.60 -21.17
N ASN A 983 32.18 40.44 -21.10
CA ASN A 983 31.49 40.90 -22.28
C ASN A 983 32.32 41.92 -23.08
N GLY A 984 32.52 41.67 -24.35
CA GLY A 984 33.27 42.57 -25.23
C GLY A 984 34.79 42.63 -24.97
N VAL A 985 35.35 41.76 -24.13
CA VAL A 985 36.78 41.76 -23.75
C VAL A 985 37.52 40.75 -24.61
N ASN A 986 38.73 41.15 -25.09
CA ASN A 986 39.63 40.26 -25.83
C ASN A 986 40.45 39.42 -24.85
N ALA A 987 40.42 38.09 -24.97
CA ALA A 987 41.11 37.16 -24.08
C ALA A 987 42.64 37.37 -24.04
N LEU A 988 43.25 37.96 -25.03
CA LEU A 988 44.69 38.28 -25.05
C LEU A 988 45.06 39.39 -24.07
N ASN A 989 44.12 40.21 -23.65
CA ASN A 989 44.36 41.25 -22.68
C ASN A 989 44.31 40.76 -21.24
N ILE A 990 43.72 39.63 -20.98
CA ILE A 990 43.57 39.07 -19.64
C ILE A 990 44.80 38.27 -19.23
N THR A 991 45.51 38.77 -18.24
CA THR A 991 46.77 38.23 -17.71
C THR A 991 46.69 38.07 -16.19
N ILE A 992 47.73 37.52 -15.56
CA ILE A 992 47.79 37.41 -14.08
C ILE A 992 47.64 38.75 -13.38
N ALA A 993 47.93 39.90 -14.04
CA ALA A 993 47.81 41.24 -13.48
C ALA A 993 46.36 41.68 -13.23
N ASN A 994 45.41 41.03 -13.93
CA ASN A 994 43.96 41.27 -13.78
C ASN A 994 43.33 40.48 -12.64
N PHE A 995 44.13 39.68 -11.88
CA PHE A 995 43.61 38.84 -10.82
C PHE A 995 44.16 39.23 -9.45
N VAL A 996 43.32 39.08 -8.45
CA VAL A 996 43.65 39.25 -7.03
C VAL A 996 43.06 38.07 -6.25
N THR A 997 43.69 37.65 -5.17
CA THR A 997 43.14 36.64 -4.24
C THR A 997 42.43 37.36 -3.10
N ILE A 998 41.25 36.93 -2.70
CA ILE A 998 40.46 37.51 -1.60
C ILE A 998 40.17 36.48 -0.53
#